data_440c8a86047a78908b788c719ffc8c34
#
_entry.id   440c8a86047a78908b788c719ffc8c34
#
_cell.length_a   1.000
_cell.length_b   1.000
_cell.length_c   1.000
_cell.angle_alpha   90.00
_cell.angle_beta   90.00
_cell.angle_gamma   90.00
#
_symmetry.space_group_name_H-M   'P 1'
#
loop_
_entity.id
_entity.type
_entity.pdbx_description
1 polymer ?
#
loop_
_entity_poly.entity_id
_entity_poly.type
_entity_poly.pdbx_seq_one_letter_code
_entity_poly.pdbx_strand_id
1 'polypeptide(L)'
;MGLNVVALISGGKDSFFSILHCQHNGHRIIALANLYPASNDGEASIEDSESYMYQTIGHAVIPQYQDALRLPLFRQKILGSAVNQAKSYGPALPRSLQRLDELDETESLIPLLRRVMETHPEVNAVSSGAIMSDYQRTRVESVALRLGLVPLSYLWQWPFLAGHSQSSLLHDMSAVGQDARIVKVASGGLDDSFLWQNVADARTITRLGNAARRFGSSDDGAVLGEGGEYETLCVAGPPPLWKGRIVIAPESTQIVPGEAGSASIRILESSVVANSEDSATINELPMPLFLDDQFQRIVDGLENDPSKREDGSRRSASVPLHEPAQDPVVTVDTIEQGGSAILLTAMTGEGSTASEQTHSIMIKATAHLSDLGLRASDIAYTTIILRDMHEFGAVNDAYKTYFVEPNPAARLTIACADVLPTSSLLMMSMTVAKGPRDGLHVQSRSYWAPANIGPYSQAIRFPRNSQSDALDATVVISGQIALVPASMDLYRPPAMSPMIAFLHEVVLSLQHLIRIGKTMKVLSWHSTVVFIAASGDNDVPERIDIVRNVWRAYCEPTAGGDESSEGDDGEDFDVWHAQNRHFTGEQTATTSAKPSAASIIPQGELTAILVDSLPRDAAVEWVGTGKHAQVDAASSDLFHLKDVIRAFSGLPGKLHKIV
;
A
#
# COMPACT_ATOMS: atom_id res chain seq x y z
N MET A 1 8.93 5.60 -18.04
CA MET A 1 8.26 6.48 -19.02
C MET A 1 7.21 7.33 -18.33
N GLY A 2 7.10 8.63 -18.68
CA GLY A 2 6.05 9.51 -18.16
C GLY A 2 4.66 9.01 -18.57
N LEU A 3 3.70 9.14 -17.66
CA LEU A 3 2.29 8.79 -17.89
C LEU A 3 1.49 10.05 -18.22
N ASN A 4 0.37 9.87 -18.94
CA ASN A 4 -0.61 10.90 -19.21
C ASN A 4 -1.76 10.73 -18.20
N VAL A 5 -1.89 11.68 -17.29
CA VAL A 5 -2.69 11.55 -16.07
C VAL A 5 -3.98 12.36 -16.17
N VAL A 6 -5.10 11.76 -15.82
CA VAL A 6 -6.28 12.48 -15.38
C VAL A 6 -6.22 12.63 -13.85
N ALA A 7 -6.30 13.85 -13.33
CA ALA A 7 -6.25 14.11 -11.90
C ALA A 7 -7.67 14.19 -11.32
N LEU A 8 -7.98 13.32 -10.35
CA LEU A 8 -9.19 13.45 -9.55
C LEU A 8 -9.02 14.59 -8.57
N ILE A 9 -9.88 15.59 -8.61
CA ILE A 9 -9.84 16.73 -7.72
C ILE A 9 -11.13 16.85 -6.90
N SER A 10 -10.98 17.06 -5.60
CA SER A 10 -12.06 17.49 -4.71
C SER A 10 -12.13 19.00 -4.52
N GLY A 11 -11.06 19.70 -4.87
CA GLY A 11 -10.80 21.08 -4.53
C GLY A 11 -9.88 21.26 -3.32
N GLY A 12 -9.71 20.20 -2.52
CA GLY A 12 -8.90 20.20 -1.31
C GLY A 12 -7.40 20.12 -1.54
N LYS A 13 -6.64 20.39 -0.48
CA LYS A 13 -5.17 20.49 -0.45
C LYS A 13 -4.47 19.26 -1.06
N ASP A 14 -4.95 18.06 -0.75
CA ASP A 14 -4.26 16.79 -1.05
C ASP A 14 -4.32 16.46 -2.54
N SER A 15 -5.46 16.73 -3.17
CA SER A 15 -5.62 16.50 -4.62
C SER A 15 -4.64 17.33 -5.45
N PHE A 16 -4.42 18.61 -5.10
CA PHE A 16 -3.47 19.46 -5.83
C PHE A 16 -2.03 19.15 -5.49
N PHE A 17 -1.72 18.84 -4.23
CA PHE A 17 -0.37 18.44 -3.85
C PHE A 17 0.04 17.12 -4.53
N SER A 18 -0.88 16.15 -4.64
CA SER A 18 -0.67 14.92 -5.41
C SER A 18 -0.35 15.18 -6.89
N ILE A 19 -0.97 16.20 -7.51
CA ILE A 19 -0.66 16.60 -8.88
C ILE A 19 0.79 17.05 -9.04
N LEU A 20 1.33 17.82 -8.07
CA LEU A 20 2.73 18.25 -8.09
C LEU A 20 3.68 17.05 -8.06
N HIS A 21 3.37 16.03 -7.26
CA HIS A 21 4.14 14.79 -7.22
C HIS A 21 4.03 13.98 -8.52
N CYS A 22 2.88 13.99 -9.19
CA CYS A 22 2.76 13.41 -10.53
C CYS A 22 3.71 14.11 -11.52
N GLN A 23 3.72 15.44 -11.53
CA GLN A 23 4.62 16.22 -12.42
C GLN A 23 6.10 15.99 -12.07
N HIS A 24 6.46 15.94 -10.79
CA HIS A 24 7.83 15.65 -10.33
C HIS A 24 8.31 14.29 -10.84
N ASN A 25 7.46 13.27 -10.86
CA ASN A 25 7.76 11.95 -11.40
C ASN A 25 7.72 11.89 -12.94
N GLY A 26 7.70 13.04 -13.62
CA GLY A 26 7.74 13.14 -15.08
C GLY A 26 6.43 12.80 -15.77
N HIS A 27 5.30 12.81 -15.07
CA HIS A 27 3.99 12.57 -15.64
C HIS A 27 3.38 13.88 -16.15
N ARG A 28 2.55 13.77 -17.18
CA ARG A 28 1.86 14.92 -17.78
C ARG A 28 0.39 14.91 -17.35
N ILE A 29 -0.08 16.00 -16.77
CA ILE A 29 -1.49 16.17 -16.44
C ILE A 29 -2.24 16.59 -17.70
N ILE A 30 -3.21 15.79 -18.12
CA ILE A 30 -4.00 15.99 -19.34
C ILE A 30 -5.32 16.67 -19.02
N ALA A 31 -5.97 16.25 -17.94
CA ALA A 31 -7.29 16.75 -17.55
C ALA A 31 -7.49 16.67 -16.05
N LEU A 32 -8.43 17.47 -15.57
CA LEU A 32 -8.99 17.39 -14.22
C LEU A 32 -10.33 16.67 -14.29
N ALA A 33 -10.65 15.89 -13.26
CA ALA A 33 -11.93 15.21 -13.15
C ALA A 33 -12.51 15.37 -11.73
N ASN A 34 -13.80 15.71 -11.65
CA ASN A 34 -14.49 15.99 -10.39
C ASN A 34 -15.87 15.34 -10.36
N LEU A 35 -16.19 14.68 -9.24
CA LEU A 35 -17.56 14.27 -8.91
C LEU A 35 -18.21 15.35 -8.05
N TYR A 36 -19.51 15.57 -8.23
CA TYR A 36 -20.28 16.54 -7.44
C TYR A 36 -21.64 15.97 -7.06
N PRO A 37 -22.21 16.40 -5.89
CA PRO A 37 -23.49 15.89 -5.42
C PRO A 37 -24.63 16.19 -6.40
N ALA A 38 -25.63 15.30 -6.42
CA ALA A 38 -26.87 15.54 -7.17
C ALA A 38 -27.70 16.56 -6.41
N SER A 39 -27.81 17.80 -6.92
CA SER A 39 -28.83 18.74 -6.43
C SER A 39 -30.22 18.28 -6.87
N ASN A 40 -31.19 18.21 -5.95
CA ASN A 40 -32.60 18.10 -6.30
C ASN A 40 -33.03 19.42 -6.96
N ASP A 41 -33.58 19.33 -8.19
CA ASP A 41 -34.06 20.50 -8.94
C ASP A 41 -35.13 21.23 -8.12
N GLY A 42 -34.82 22.40 -7.58
CA GLY A 42 -35.80 23.31 -6.99
C GLY A 42 -35.56 23.82 -5.57
N GLU A 43 -34.64 23.25 -4.80
CA GLU A 43 -34.24 23.84 -3.53
C GLU A 43 -32.80 24.37 -3.62
N ALA A 44 -32.54 25.51 -2.94
CA ALA A 44 -31.21 26.10 -2.85
C ALA A 44 -30.24 24.98 -2.43
N SER A 45 -29.24 24.72 -3.27
CA SER A 45 -28.29 23.61 -3.21
C SER A 45 -27.99 23.24 -1.76
N ILE A 46 -28.38 22.03 -1.34
CA ILE A 46 -27.86 21.45 -0.11
C ILE A 46 -26.39 21.21 -0.40
N GLU A 47 -25.55 22.15 0.01
CA GLU A 47 -24.07 22.10 -0.13
C GLU A 47 -23.47 20.99 0.74
N ASP A 48 -24.28 20.32 1.56
CA ASP A 48 -23.87 19.29 2.51
C ASP A 48 -24.63 17.98 2.24
N SER A 49 -24.33 17.34 1.10
CA SER A 49 -24.75 15.96 0.91
C SER A 49 -23.76 15.04 1.62
N GLU A 50 -24.25 14.09 2.42
CA GLU A 50 -23.44 13.07 3.06
C GLU A 50 -22.82 12.12 2.02
N SER A 51 -21.71 12.50 1.43
CA SER A 51 -20.83 11.59 0.67
C SER A 51 -19.63 11.23 1.52
N TYR A 52 -19.37 9.93 1.68
CA TYR A 52 -18.21 9.44 2.42
C TYR A 52 -16.89 9.54 1.65
N MET A 53 -16.95 9.63 0.34
CA MET A 53 -15.76 9.62 -0.51
C MET A 53 -15.40 11.01 -1.03
N TYR A 54 -16.38 11.90 -1.20
CA TYR A 54 -16.20 13.13 -1.96
C TYR A 54 -16.53 14.36 -1.11
N GLN A 55 -15.59 15.32 -1.12
CA GLN A 55 -15.84 16.63 -0.53
C GLN A 55 -17.02 17.29 -1.25
N THR A 56 -17.97 17.79 -0.48
CA THR A 56 -19.21 18.38 -1.00
C THR A 56 -19.27 19.91 -0.90
N ILE A 57 -18.37 20.53 -0.13
CA ILE A 57 -18.31 21.97 0.07
C ILE A 57 -17.39 22.65 -0.97
N GLY A 58 -17.77 23.85 -1.42
CA GLY A 58 -17.00 24.65 -2.34
C GLY A 58 -17.22 24.30 -3.84
N HIS A 59 -18.25 23.53 -4.17
CA HIS A 59 -18.53 23.13 -5.56
C HIS A 59 -18.71 24.27 -6.54
N ALA A 60 -19.15 25.45 -6.08
CA ALA A 60 -19.27 26.64 -6.92
C ALA A 60 -17.92 27.12 -7.46
N VAL A 61 -16.84 26.85 -6.74
CA VAL A 61 -15.47 27.25 -7.10
C VAL A 61 -14.80 26.25 -8.05
N ILE A 62 -15.17 24.98 -8.02
CA ILE A 62 -14.51 23.92 -8.81
C ILE A 62 -14.36 24.28 -10.30
N PRO A 63 -15.36 24.87 -10.99
CA PRO A 63 -15.18 25.28 -12.39
C PRO A 63 -14.03 26.24 -12.65
N GLN A 64 -13.65 27.05 -11.66
CA GLN A 64 -12.56 28.02 -11.77
C GLN A 64 -11.18 27.37 -11.96
N TYR A 65 -11.01 26.09 -11.55
CA TYR A 65 -9.73 25.39 -11.74
C TYR A 65 -9.38 25.18 -13.21
N GLN A 66 -10.37 25.10 -14.10
CA GLN A 66 -10.12 25.06 -15.55
C GLN A 66 -9.30 26.27 -16.00
N ASP A 67 -9.68 27.46 -15.56
CA ASP A 67 -9.03 28.71 -15.93
C ASP A 67 -7.74 28.94 -15.12
N ALA A 68 -7.75 28.63 -13.81
CA ALA A 68 -6.60 28.81 -12.94
C ALA A 68 -5.42 27.91 -13.32
N LEU A 69 -5.66 26.70 -13.82
CA LEU A 69 -4.62 25.75 -14.24
C LEU A 69 -4.46 25.67 -15.76
N ARG A 70 -5.42 26.20 -16.52
CA ARG A 70 -5.52 26.05 -17.98
C ARG A 70 -5.52 24.57 -18.42
N LEU A 71 -6.29 23.75 -17.69
CA LEU A 71 -6.48 22.33 -17.97
C LEU A 71 -7.97 22.05 -18.17
N PRO A 72 -8.35 21.16 -19.12
CA PRO A 72 -9.76 20.77 -19.29
C PRO A 72 -10.28 20.11 -18.01
N LEU A 73 -11.50 20.50 -17.61
CA LEU A 73 -12.18 19.97 -16.44
C LEU A 73 -13.43 19.20 -16.85
N PHE A 74 -13.49 17.95 -16.43
CA PHE A 74 -14.63 17.07 -16.59
C PHE A 74 -15.36 16.92 -15.26
N ARG A 75 -16.68 17.10 -15.26
CA ARG A 75 -17.49 16.99 -14.05
C ARG A 75 -18.64 15.99 -14.26
N GLN A 76 -18.95 15.21 -13.23
CA GLN A 76 -20.01 14.19 -13.24
C GLN A 76 -20.80 14.26 -11.94
N LYS A 77 -22.14 14.16 -12.03
CA LYS A 77 -22.99 13.96 -10.85
C LYS A 77 -22.69 12.60 -10.19
N ILE A 78 -22.64 12.57 -8.86
CA ILE A 78 -22.63 11.35 -8.08
C ILE A 78 -23.96 10.65 -8.26
N LEU A 79 -23.92 9.37 -8.59
CA LEU A 79 -25.07 8.49 -8.74
C LEU A 79 -25.01 7.42 -7.65
N GLY A 80 -26.14 7.12 -7.02
CA GLY A 80 -26.19 6.16 -5.93
C GLY A 80 -25.74 6.74 -4.59
N SER A 81 -25.34 5.86 -3.67
CA SER A 81 -24.92 6.19 -2.31
C SER A 81 -23.77 5.28 -1.88
N ALA A 82 -23.19 5.47 -0.67
CA ALA A 82 -22.15 4.61 -0.11
C ALA A 82 -22.74 3.25 0.35
N VAL A 83 -23.07 2.39 -0.62
CA VAL A 83 -23.68 1.07 -0.35
C VAL A 83 -22.65 0.10 0.22
N ASN A 84 -21.45 0.08 -0.35
CA ASN A 84 -20.36 -0.76 0.14
C ASN A 84 -19.48 0.07 1.08
N GLN A 85 -19.51 -0.26 2.37
CA GLN A 85 -18.76 0.46 3.39
C GLN A 85 -17.47 -0.26 3.82
N ALA A 86 -17.12 -1.39 3.18
CA ALA A 86 -15.90 -2.12 3.49
C ALA A 86 -14.64 -1.36 3.08
N LYS A 87 -13.53 -1.60 3.78
CA LYS A 87 -12.18 -1.08 3.42
C LYS A 87 -11.78 -1.47 2.00
N SER A 88 -12.09 -2.69 1.60
CA SER A 88 -11.76 -3.24 0.29
C SER A 88 -12.94 -3.11 -0.67
N TYR A 89 -12.66 -2.70 -1.90
CA TYR A 89 -13.68 -2.52 -2.93
C TYR A 89 -13.44 -3.46 -4.12
N GLY A 90 -14.40 -4.33 -4.39
CA GLY A 90 -14.40 -5.23 -5.55
C GLY A 90 -15.23 -4.70 -6.71
N PRO A 91 -15.17 -5.35 -7.88
CA PRO A 91 -16.04 -5.02 -8.99
C PRO A 91 -17.51 -5.19 -8.59
N ALA A 92 -18.30 -4.15 -8.86
CA ALA A 92 -19.74 -4.22 -8.68
C ALA A 92 -20.36 -5.30 -9.61
N LEU A 93 -21.49 -5.86 -9.20
CA LEU A 93 -22.29 -6.73 -10.06
C LEU A 93 -22.60 -6.05 -11.41
N PRO A 94 -22.74 -6.81 -12.51
CA PRO A 94 -23.06 -6.24 -13.81
C PRO A 94 -24.26 -5.28 -13.75
N ARG A 95 -24.16 -4.10 -14.35
CA ARG A 95 -25.21 -3.06 -14.35
C ARG A 95 -26.61 -3.55 -14.76
N SER A 96 -26.67 -4.60 -15.56
CA SER A 96 -27.93 -5.23 -15.98
C SER A 96 -28.73 -5.88 -14.83
N LEU A 97 -28.11 -6.05 -13.67
CA LEU A 97 -28.68 -6.69 -12.47
C LEU A 97 -28.88 -5.72 -11.31
N GLN A 98 -28.45 -4.44 -11.44
CA GLN A 98 -28.52 -3.45 -10.36
C GLN A 98 -29.62 -2.42 -10.64
N ARG A 99 -30.39 -2.07 -9.59
CA ARG A 99 -31.23 -0.89 -9.58
C ARG A 99 -30.38 0.36 -9.34
N LEU A 100 -30.85 1.54 -9.75
CA LEU A 100 -30.12 2.81 -9.57
C LEU A 100 -29.92 3.17 -8.09
N ASP A 101 -30.84 2.74 -7.21
CA ASP A 101 -30.79 2.90 -5.75
C ASP A 101 -29.84 1.91 -5.05
N GLU A 102 -29.39 0.87 -5.77
CA GLU A 102 -28.41 -0.13 -5.32
C GLU A 102 -26.99 0.17 -5.83
N LEU A 103 -26.81 1.28 -6.56
CA LEU A 103 -25.51 1.64 -7.15
C LEU A 103 -24.62 2.30 -6.09
N ASP A 104 -23.41 1.77 -5.94
CA ASP A 104 -22.39 2.42 -5.11
C ASP A 104 -21.89 3.73 -5.75
N GLU A 105 -21.73 4.79 -4.95
CA GLU A 105 -21.30 6.12 -5.42
C GLU A 105 -19.98 6.08 -6.20
N THR A 106 -19.09 5.12 -5.88
CA THR A 106 -17.81 4.87 -6.56
C THR A 106 -17.98 4.62 -8.06
N GLU A 107 -19.07 3.96 -8.46
CA GLU A 107 -19.33 3.62 -9.86
C GLU A 107 -19.57 4.87 -10.74
N SER A 108 -19.79 6.04 -10.13
CA SER A 108 -19.88 7.33 -10.81
C SER A 108 -18.55 7.76 -11.44
N LEU A 109 -17.41 7.23 -10.97
CA LEU A 109 -16.10 7.44 -11.58
C LEU A 109 -16.00 6.84 -12.98
N ILE A 110 -16.70 5.73 -13.26
CA ILE A 110 -16.61 5.05 -14.57
C ILE A 110 -17.07 5.93 -15.73
N PRO A 111 -18.29 6.48 -15.72
CA PRO A 111 -18.73 7.36 -16.82
C PRO A 111 -17.89 8.64 -16.90
N LEU A 112 -17.42 9.18 -15.78
CA LEU A 112 -16.53 10.34 -15.75
C LEU A 112 -15.22 10.04 -16.48
N LEU A 113 -14.51 9.01 -16.06
CA LEU A 113 -13.20 8.66 -16.63
C LEU A 113 -13.30 8.18 -18.08
N ARG A 114 -14.35 7.45 -18.45
CA ARG A 114 -14.60 7.07 -19.85
C ARG A 114 -14.74 8.30 -20.75
N ARG A 115 -15.50 9.30 -20.34
CA ARG A 115 -15.65 10.56 -21.10
C ARG A 115 -14.32 11.30 -21.24
N VAL A 116 -13.46 11.29 -20.21
CA VAL A 116 -12.10 11.82 -20.33
C VAL A 116 -11.30 11.03 -21.35
N MET A 117 -11.30 9.71 -21.30
CA MET A 117 -10.55 8.83 -22.21
C MET A 117 -11.06 8.89 -23.66
N GLU A 118 -12.37 9.10 -23.87
CA GLU A 118 -12.94 9.33 -25.19
C GLU A 118 -12.47 10.65 -25.81
N THR A 119 -12.32 11.69 -24.97
CA THR A 119 -11.86 13.02 -25.43
C THR A 119 -10.33 13.08 -25.54
N HIS A 120 -9.63 12.36 -24.66
CA HIS A 120 -8.17 12.31 -24.53
C HIS A 120 -7.69 10.85 -24.53
N PRO A 121 -7.62 10.18 -25.69
CA PRO A 121 -7.26 8.76 -25.78
C PRO A 121 -5.85 8.43 -25.30
N GLU A 122 -4.97 9.44 -25.17
CA GLU A 122 -3.62 9.31 -24.64
C GLU A 122 -3.58 9.11 -23.12
N VAL A 123 -4.69 9.35 -22.39
CA VAL A 123 -4.75 9.16 -20.93
C VAL A 123 -4.60 7.69 -20.59
N ASN A 124 -3.63 7.40 -19.71
CA ASN A 124 -3.28 6.04 -19.28
C ASN A 124 -3.08 5.90 -17.76
N ALA A 125 -3.32 7.00 -17.00
CA ALA A 125 -3.21 6.98 -15.54
C ALA A 125 -4.24 7.91 -14.90
N VAL A 126 -4.56 7.63 -13.64
CA VAL A 126 -5.42 8.47 -12.80
C VAL A 126 -4.73 8.74 -11.46
N SER A 127 -4.73 10.00 -10.99
CA SER A 127 -4.19 10.35 -9.67
C SER A 127 -5.29 10.64 -8.66
N SER A 128 -5.01 10.28 -7.40
CA SER A 128 -5.83 10.63 -6.23
C SER A 128 -4.98 11.24 -5.12
N GLY A 129 -5.63 12.02 -4.26
CA GLY A 129 -5.00 12.63 -3.08
C GLY A 129 -5.12 11.79 -1.81
N ALA A 130 -5.42 10.50 -1.88
CA ALA A 130 -5.56 9.64 -0.70
C ALA A 130 -4.24 9.57 0.09
N ILE A 131 -4.30 9.85 1.41
CA ILE A 131 -3.15 9.84 2.31
C ILE A 131 -3.17 8.61 3.21
N MET A 132 -4.25 8.38 3.96
CA MET A 132 -4.37 7.29 4.94
C MET A 132 -5.61 6.43 4.72
N SER A 133 -6.60 6.89 3.98
CA SER A 133 -7.87 6.20 3.78
C SER A 133 -7.77 5.05 2.77
N ASP A 134 -7.78 3.81 3.26
CA ASP A 134 -7.94 2.61 2.43
C ASP A 134 -9.26 2.63 1.66
N TYR A 135 -10.31 3.17 2.27
CA TYR A 135 -11.63 3.30 1.65
C TYR A 135 -11.56 4.10 0.33
N GLN A 136 -10.90 5.25 0.34
CA GLN A 136 -10.75 6.09 -0.85
C GLN A 136 -9.82 5.45 -1.88
N ARG A 137 -8.66 4.94 -1.44
CA ARG A 137 -7.65 4.38 -2.32
C ARG A 137 -8.16 3.16 -3.08
N THR A 138 -8.74 2.17 -2.38
CA THR A 138 -9.18 0.91 -3.01
C THR A 138 -10.30 1.11 -4.03
N ARG A 139 -11.14 2.13 -3.85
CA ARG A 139 -12.20 2.50 -4.80
C ARG A 139 -11.65 3.08 -6.08
N VAL A 140 -10.74 4.05 -5.97
CA VAL A 140 -10.07 4.61 -7.15
C VAL A 140 -9.26 3.54 -7.88
N GLU A 141 -8.51 2.70 -7.16
CA GLU A 141 -7.75 1.58 -7.73
C GLU A 141 -8.64 0.61 -8.50
N SER A 142 -9.76 0.19 -7.91
CA SER A 142 -10.72 -0.73 -8.54
C SER A 142 -11.26 -0.18 -9.86
N VAL A 143 -11.67 1.09 -9.87
CA VAL A 143 -12.18 1.72 -11.09
C VAL A 143 -11.08 1.92 -12.13
N ALA A 144 -9.90 2.39 -11.71
CA ALA A 144 -8.75 2.60 -12.59
C ALA A 144 -8.38 1.32 -13.34
N LEU A 145 -8.20 0.23 -12.62
CA LEU A 145 -7.78 -1.05 -13.22
C LEU A 145 -8.85 -1.62 -14.16
N ARG A 146 -10.13 -1.49 -13.83
CA ARG A 146 -11.23 -1.88 -14.73
C ARG A 146 -11.26 -1.08 -16.03
N LEU A 147 -10.70 0.13 -16.03
CA LEU A 147 -10.58 0.99 -17.21
C LEU A 147 -9.19 0.88 -17.88
N GLY A 148 -8.29 0.06 -17.37
CA GLY A 148 -6.92 -0.06 -17.89
C GLY A 148 -6.02 1.13 -17.58
N LEU A 149 -6.35 1.93 -16.56
CA LEU A 149 -5.57 3.08 -16.10
C LEU A 149 -4.62 2.67 -14.97
N VAL A 150 -3.43 3.27 -14.94
CA VAL A 150 -2.48 3.13 -13.82
C VAL A 150 -2.91 4.05 -12.68
N PRO A 151 -3.25 3.54 -11.48
CA PRO A 151 -3.57 4.38 -10.34
C PRO A 151 -2.30 4.95 -9.70
N LEU A 152 -2.34 6.25 -9.35
CA LEU A 152 -1.27 7.00 -8.72
C LEU A 152 -1.79 7.60 -7.42
N SER A 153 -1.14 7.27 -6.28
CA SER A 153 -1.48 7.77 -4.95
C SER A 153 -0.18 8.14 -4.23
N TYR A 154 0.51 9.19 -4.71
CA TYR A 154 1.84 9.56 -4.22
C TYR A 154 1.86 10.00 -2.75
N LEU A 155 0.72 10.46 -2.21
CA LEU A 155 0.60 10.84 -0.81
C LEU A 155 0.26 9.66 0.12
N TRP A 156 0.02 8.46 -0.45
CA TRP A 156 -0.33 7.28 0.33
C TRP A 156 0.72 6.96 1.39
N GLN A 157 0.28 6.88 2.65
CA GLN A 157 1.12 6.62 3.83
C GLN A 157 2.25 7.66 4.06
N TRP A 158 2.09 8.89 3.55
CA TRP A 158 3.09 9.95 3.68
C TRP A 158 3.53 10.21 5.11
N PRO A 159 2.65 10.32 6.13
CA PRO A 159 3.06 10.59 7.50
C PRO A 159 3.95 9.51 8.13
N PHE A 160 3.95 8.30 7.56
CA PHE A 160 4.73 7.16 8.05
C PHE A 160 6.05 6.94 7.30
N LEU A 161 6.38 7.82 6.34
CA LEU A 161 7.66 7.81 5.67
C LEU A 161 8.73 8.43 6.58
N ALA A 162 9.98 7.98 6.43
CA ALA A 162 11.09 8.48 7.25
C ALA A 162 11.22 10.00 7.20
N GLY A 163 11.36 10.62 8.35
CA GLY A 163 11.46 12.06 8.51
C GLY A 163 10.13 12.82 8.32
N HIS A 164 9.01 12.11 8.11
CA HIS A 164 7.70 12.71 7.93
C HIS A 164 6.78 12.51 9.13
N SER A 165 5.75 13.34 9.19
CA SER A 165 4.65 13.31 10.15
C SER A 165 3.42 13.94 9.51
N GLN A 166 2.30 13.98 10.20
CA GLN A 166 1.11 14.68 9.71
C GLN A 166 1.38 16.18 9.49
N SER A 167 2.04 16.84 10.43
CA SER A 167 2.37 18.27 10.31
C SER A 167 3.43 18.54 9.25
N SER A 168 4.36 17.61 8.99
CA SER A 168 5.38 17.80 7.95
C SER A 168 4.76 17.91 6.55
N LEU A 169 3.71 17.15 6.25
CA LEU A 169 3.02 17.25 4.96
C LEU A 169 2.44 18.65 4.74
N LEU A 170 1.89 19.28 5.79
CA LEU A 170 1.42 20.66 5.70
C LEU A 170 2.57 21.67 5.54
N HIS A 171 3.72 21.42 6.16
CA HIS A 171 4.92 22.21 5.95
C HIS A 171 5.47 22.04 4.53
N ASP A 172 5.41 20.83 3.95
CA ASP A 172 5.79 20.57 2.56
C ASP A 172 4.90 21.36 1.58
N MET A 173 3.58 21.39 1.83
CA MET A 173 2.64 22.23 1.07
C MET A 173 2.98 23.72 1.21
N SER A 174 3.34 24.18 2.42
CA SER A 174 3.77 25.55 2.67
C SER A 174 5.04 25.89 1.89
N ALA A 175 6.03 24.99 1.88
CA ALA A 175 7.31 25.19 1.22
C ALA A 175 7.17 25.43 -0.29
N VAL A 176 6.20 24.80 -0.94
CA VAL A 176 5.92 25.04 -2.36
C VAL A 176 4.98 26.23 -2.61
N GLY A 177 4.46 26.87 -1.56
CA GLY A 177 3.56 28.02 -1.69
C GLY A 177 2.11 27.63 -2.03
N GLN A 178 1.64 26.45 -1.62
CA GLN A 178 0.25 26.07 -1.78
C GLN A 178 -0.63 26.85 -0.79
N ASP A 179 -1.66 27.54 -1.28
CA ASP A 179 -2.67 28.24 -0.48
C ASP A 179 -3.97 27.44 -0.48
N ALA A 180 -4.25 26.75 0.63
CA ALA A 180 -5.44 25.95 0.83
C ALA A 180 -6.19 26.42 2.09
N ARG A 181 -7.41 26.91 1.89
CA ARG A 181 -8.22 27.53 2.93
C ARG A 181 -9.14 26.51 3.58
N ILE A 182 -9.25 26.55 4.91
CA ILE A 182 -10.22 25.73 5.65
C ILE A 182 -11.61 26.31 5.37
N VAL A 183 -12.49 25.48 4.78
CA VAL A 183 -13.86 25.87 4.39
C VAL A 183 -14.94 25.20 5.22
N LYS A 184 -14.60 24.18 5.98
CA LYS A 184 -15.48 23.51 6.94
C LYS A 184 -14.68 23.08 8.16
N VAL A 185 -15.29 23.16 9.32
CA VAL A 185 -14.84 22.53 10.57
C VAL A 185 -16.01 21.72 11.12
N ALA A 186 -15.72 20.50 11.61
CA ALA A 186 -16.78 19.58 12.06
C ALA A 186 -16.49 18.93 13.42
N SER A 187 -15.23 18.72 13.79
CA SER A 187 -14.85 18.00 15.01
C SER A 187 -13.43 18.32 15.46
N GLY A 188 -12.85 17.52 16.36
CA GLY A 188 -11.44 17.66 16.78
C GLY A 188 -11.15 18.92 17.60
N GLY A 189 -12.16 19.58 18.17
CA GLY A 189 -12.00 20.83 18.92
C GLY A 189 -11.72 22.05 18.06
N LEU A 190 -12.02 21.96 16.77
CA LEU A 190 -11.94 23.07 15.84
C LEU A 190 -13.26 23.87 15.89
N ASP A 191 -13.13 25.18 15.85
CA ASP A 191 -14.24 26.14 15.84
C ASP A 191 -14.18 27.05 14.59
N ASP A 192 -15.13 27.96 14.47
CA ASP A 192 -15.25 28.89 13.34
C ASP A 192 -14.03 29.83 13.17
N SER A 193 -13.20 29.99 14.20
CA SER A 193 -11.96 30.78 14.11
C SER A 193 -10.88 30.15 13.21
N PHE A 194 -11.04 28.88 12.83
CA PHE A 194 -10.19 28.21 11.85
C PHE A 194 -10.65 28.47 10.41
N LEU A 195 -11.91 28.83 10.21
CA LEU A 195 -12.44 29.07 8.88
C LEU A 195 -11.65 30.15 8.14
N TRP A 196 -11.41 29.90 6.86
CA TRP A 196 -10.63 30.73 5.93
C TRP A 196 -9.15 30.88 6.27
N GLN A 197 -8.64 30.20 7.31
CA GLN A 197 -7.20 30.14 7.54
C GLN A 197 -6.53 29.25 6.47
N ASN A 198 -5.30 29.64 6.05
CA ASN A 198 -4.51 28.75 5.21
C ASN A 198 -3.99 27.60 6.07
N VAL A 199 -4.35 26.37 5.71
CA VAL A 199 -3.96 25.17 6.45
C VAL A 199 -2.44 24.95 6.46
N ALA A 200 -1.75 25.45 5.44
CA ALA A 200 -0.30 25.38 5.29
C ALA A 200 0.46 26.54 6.00
N ASP A 201 -0.25 27.46 6.67
CA ASP A 201 0.41 28.51 7.45
C ASP A 201 0.91 27.95 8.78
N ALA A 202 2.15 28.31 9.18
CA ALA A 202 2.82 27.80 10.38
C ALA A 202 1.99 27.97 11.67
N ARG A 203 1.25 29.10 11.80
CA ARG A 203 0.35 29.32 12.95
C ARG A 203 -0.83 28.37 12.93
N THR A 204 -1.42 28.14 11.77
CA THR A 204 -2.55 27.23 11.59
C THR A 204 -2.11 25.80 11.87
N ILE A 205 -0.96 25.36 11.35
CA ILE A 205 -0.39 24.04 11.64
C ILE A 205 -0.21 23.83 13.14
N THR A 206 0.38 24.81 13.84
CA THR A 206 0.57 24.75 15.29
C THR A 206 -0.77 24.66 16.04
N ARG A 207 -1.79 25.42 15.60
CA ARG A 207 -3.12 25.37 16.21
C ARG A 207 -3.81 24.01 15.98
N LEU A 208 -3.72 23.46 14.77
CA LEU A 208 -4.25 22.13 14.44
C LEU A 208 -3.58 21.04 15.29
N GLY A 209 -2.25 21.04 15.39
CA GLY A 209 -1.52 20.10 16.24
C GLY A 209 -1.87 20.23 17.73
N ASN A 210 -2.14 21.45 18.23
CA ASN A 210 -2.59 21.66 19.62
C ASN A 210 -4.02 21.15 19.84
N ALA A 211 -4.92 21.33 18.88
CA ALA A 211 -6.28 20.82 18.94
C ALA A 211 -6.28 19.29 18.92
N ALA A 212 -5.58 18.68 17.99
CA ALA A 212 -5.45 17.23 17.86
C ALA A 212 -4.92 16.57 19.15
N ARG A 213 -3.83 17.11 19.74
CA ARG A 213 -3.30 16.62 21.04
C ARG A 213 -4.29 16.76 22.20
N ARG A 214 -5.09 17.84 22.22
CA ARG A 214 -6.03 18.11 23.32
C ARG A 214 -7.24 17.18 23.28
N PHE A 215 -7.66 16.76 22.11
CA PHE A 215 -8.85 15.92 21.90
C PHE A 215 -8.51 14.43 21.68
N GLY A 216 -7.23 14.03 21.83
CA GLY A 216 -6.80 12.63 21.76
C GLY A 216 -6.74 12.03 20.35
N SER A 217 -6.78 12.88 19.33
CA SER A 217 -6.80 12.44 17.92
C SER A 217 -5.50 12.80 17.15
N SER A 218 -4.40 13.06 17.86
CA SER A 218 -3.13 13.45 17.23
C SER A 218 -2.54 12.39 16.31
N ASP A 219 -2.84 11.12 16.58
CA ASP A 219 -2.24 9.99 15.88
C ASP A 219 -3.10 9.52 14.69
N ASP A 220 -4.33 10.03 14.60
CA ASP A 220 -5.39 9.52 13.75
C ASP A 220 -5.61 10.33 12.46
N GLY A 221 -4.62 11.05 11.96
CA GLY A 221 -4.78 11.89 10.76
C GLY A 221 -5.49 13.22 11.01
N ALA A 222 -5.86 13.54 12.25
CA ALA A 222 -6.65 14.73 12.59
C ALA A 222 -5.97 16.06 12.21
N VAL A 223 -4.63 16.12 12.27
CA VAL A 223 -3.89 17.32 11.82
C VAL A 223 -4.04 17.54 10.32
N LEU A 224 -4.27 16.48 9.55
CA LEU A 224 -4.49 16.49 8.10
C LEU A 224 -5.97 16.62 7.70
N GLY A 225 -6.89 16.49 8.67
CA GLY A 225 -8.33 16.47 8.42
C GLY A 225 -8.85 15.13 7.87
N GLU A 226 -8.06 14.04 8.02
CA GLU A 226 -8.40 12.72 7.49
C GLU A 226 -9.60 12.09 8.20
N GLY A 227 -9.88 12.46 9.44
CA GLY A 227 -11.08 12.08 10.20
C GLY A 227 -12.29 12.98 9.94
N GLY A 228 -12.24 13.89 8.96
CA GLY A 228 -13.31 14.84 8.66
C GLY A 228 -13.37 16.01 9.65
N GLU A 229 -12.29 16.27 10.40
CA GLU A 229 -12.21 17.38 11.34
C GLU A 229 -12.39 18.71 10.61
N TYR A 230 -11.87 18.81 9.40
CA TYR A 230 -12.01 19.98 8.54
C TYR A 230 -11.91 19.62 7.05
N GLU A 231 -12.43 20.49 6.21
CA GLU A 231 -12.28 20.43 4.75
C GLU A 231 -11.58 21.69 4.22
N THR A 232 -10.85 21.55 3.10
CA THR A 232 -10.06 22.64 2.52
C THR A 232 -10.42 22.93 1.08
N LEU A 233 -10.16 24.16 0.63
CA LEU A 233 -10.28 24.60 -0.74
C LEU A 233 -8.96 25.28 -1.16
N CYS A 234 -8.30 24.76 -2.20
CA CYS A 234 -7.12 25.39 -2.78
C CYS A 234 -7.50 26.62 -3.61
N VAL A 235 -6.88 27.74 -3.31
CA VAL A 235 -7.11 29.00 -4.03
C VAL A 235 -5.89 29.44 -4.86
N ALA A 236 -4.70 28.90 -4.54
CA ALA A 236 -3.47 29.15 -5.28
C ALA A 236 -2.44 28.03 -5.02
N GLY A 237 -1.44 27.95 -5.88
CA GLY A 237 -0.32 27.03 -5.73
C GLY A 237 0.83 27.38 -6.66
N PRO A 238 1.91 26.57 -6.66
CA PRO A 238 3.14 26.90 -7.36
C PRO A 238 3.01 26.81 -8.89
N PRO A 239 3.79 27.65 -9.62
CA PRO A 239 4.02 27.42 -11.04
C PRO A 239 4.87 26.11 -11.24
N PRO A 240 4.85 25.45 -12.39
CA PRO A 240 4.07 25.81 -13.57
C PRO A 240 2.63 25.28 -13.57
N LEU A 241 2.18 24.59 -12.51
CA LEU A 241 0.81 24.05 -12.44
C LEU A 241 -0.22 25.18 -12.43
N TRP A 242 -0.08 26.11 -11.51
CA TRP A 242 -1.00 27.24 -11.35
C TRP A 242 -0.62 28.40 -12.27
N LYS A 243 -1.51 28.74 -13.20
CA LYS A 243 -1.39 29.87 -14.15
C LYS A 243 -2.12 31.11 -13.65
N GLY A 244 -2.99 30.93 -12.69
CA GLY A 244 -3.76 31.98 -12.04
C GLY A 244 -4.12 31.57 -10.61
N ARG A 245 -4.58 32.52 -9.83
CA ARG A 245 -5.11 32.32 -8.48
C ARG A 245 -6.61 32.55 -8.45
N ILE A 246 -7.33 31.83 -7.62
CA ILE A 246 -8.74 32.06 -7.36
C ILE A 246 -8.85 33.13 -6.29
N VAL A 247 -9.57 34.19 -6.57
CA VAL A 247 -9.80 35.32 -5.67
C VAL A 247 -11.25 35.28 -5.20
N ILE A 248 -11.42 35.30 -3.89
CA ILE A 248 -12.73 35.32 -3.21
C ILE A 248 -12.67 36.51 -2.25
N ALA A 249 -13.50 37.50 -2.47
CA ALA A 249 -13.58 38.68 -1.63
C ALA A 249 -14.24 38.32 -0.28
N PRO A 250 -13.83 38.93 0.85
CA PRO A 250 -14.42 38.65 2.16
C PRO A 250 -15.95 38.80 2.17
N GLU A 251 -16.48 39.81 1.48
CA GLU A 251 -17.92 40.07 1.32
C GLU A 251 -18.65 39.00 0.50
N SER A 252 -17.91 38.19 -0.25
CA SER A 252 -18.43 37.07 -1.04
C SER A 252 -18.43 35.76 -0.25
N THR A 253 -18.17 35.81 1.06
CA THR A 253 -18.19 34.65 1.95
C THR A 253 -19.24 34.80 3.04
N GLN A 254 -19.90 33.71 3.40
CA GLN A 254 -20.86 33.67 4.51
C GLN A 254 -20.57 32.44 5.38
N ILE A 255 -20.40 32.65 6.69
CA ILE A 255 -20.31 31.55 7.63
C ILE A 255 -21.70 30.96 7.84
N VAL A 256 -21.82 29.65 7.66
CA VAL A 256 -23.04 28.87 7.87
C VAL A 256 -22.77 27.93 9.05
N PRO A 257 -23.45 28.15 10.20
CA PRO A 257 -23.36 27.21 11.32
C PRO A 257 -24.08 25.91 10.95
N GLY A 258 -23.43 24.79 11.33
CA GLY A 258 -23.97 23.45 11.16
C GLY A 258 -24.39 22.82 12.50
N GLU A 259 -24.68 21.53 12.49
CA GLU A 259 -25.04 20.78 13.69
C GLU A 259 -23.80 20.47 14.55
N ALA A 260 -24.05 20.23 15.86
CA ALA A 260 -23.03 19.82 16.84
C ALA A 260 -21.77 20.73 16.92
N GLY A 261 -21.90 22.02 16.59
CA GLY A 261 -20.79 22.97 16.62
C GLY A 261 -19.94 23.01 15.35
N SER A 262 -20.34 22.30 14.30
CA SER A 262 -19.73 22.43 13.00
C SER A 262 -20.04 23.78 12.35
N ALA A 263 -19.19 24.24 11.45
CA ALA A 263 -19.40 25.45 10.67
C ALA A 263 -18.73 25.34 9.30
N SER A 264 -19.31 25.99 8.30
CA SER A 264 -18.78 25.99 6.95
C SER A 264 -18.81 27.39 6.34
N ILE A 265 -18.08 27.59 5.24
CA ILE A 265 -18.11 28.83 4.46
C ILE A 265 -18.88 28.56 3.16
N ARG A 266 -19.95 29.31 2.98
CA ARG A 266 -20.61 29.44 1.67
C ARG A 266 -19.91 30.53 0.87
N ILE A 267 -19.48 30.20 -0.36
CA ILE A 267 -18.83 31.12 -1.28
C ILE A 267 -19.87 31.57 -2.31
N LEU A 268 -20.13 32.89 -2.34
CA LEU A 268 -21.13 33.49 -3.21
C LEU A 268 -20.55 33.84 -4.58
N GLU A 269 -19.34 34.40 -4.60
CA GLU A 269 -18.66 34.82 -5.82
C GLU A 269 -17.18 34.49 -5.76
N SER A 270 -16.60 34.13 -6.91
CA SER A 270 -15.17 33.89 -7.07
C SER A 270 -14.73 34.26 -8.49
N SER A 271 -13.47 34.64 -8.64
CA SER A 271 -12.88 34.96 -9.95
C SER A 271 -11.47 34.42 -10.05
N VAL A 272 -10.96 34.28 -11.27
CA VAL A 272 -9.58 33.90 -11.52
C VAL A 272 -8.78 35.12 -11.96
N VAL A 273 -7.65 35.34 -11.29
CA VAL A 273 -6.67 36.36 -11.66
C VAL A 273 -5.40 35.65 -12.13
N ALA A 274 -4.95 35.98 -13.33
CA ALA A 274 -3.74 35.38 -13.89
C ALA A 274 -2.51 35.76 -13.05
N ASN A 275 -1.58 34.84 -12.87
CA ASN A 275 -0.30 35.12 -12.25
C ASN A 275 0.56 35.96 -13.19
N SER A 276 1.38 36.88 -12.63
CA SER A 276 2.35 37.64 -13.42
C SER A 276 3.45 36.71 -13.94
N GLU A 277 3.95 36.95 -15.16
CA GLU A 277 5.00 36.12 -15.77
C GLU A 277 6.31 36.09 -14.98
N ASP A 278 6.55 37.09 -14.13
CA ASP A 278 7.75 37.21 -13.27
C ASP A 278 7.70 36.37 -11.97
N SER A 279 6.61 35.65 -11.69
CA SER A 279 6.45 34.90 -10.43
C SER A 279 7.10 33.50 -10.44
N ALA A 280 8.14 33.29 -11.21
CA ALA A 280 8.73 31.97 -11.50
C ALA A 280 9.88 31.54 -10.56
N THR A 281 9.80 31.75 -9.26
CA THR A 281 10.63 30.95 -8.34
C THR A 281 9.90 29.63 -8.08
N ILE A 282 10.33 28.58 -8.78
CA ILE A 282 9.92 27.21 -8.48
C ILE A 282 10.65 26.80 -7.20
N ASN A 283 9.97 26.77 -6.07
CA ASN A 283 10.50 26.12 -4.89
C ASN A 283 10.61 24.62 -5.19
N GLU A 284 11.70 24.01 -4.76
CA GLU A 284 11.90 22.58 -4.92
C GLU A 284 10.80 21.84 -4.14
N LEU A 285 10.16 20.86 -4.80
CA LEU A 285 9.15 20.03 -4.16
C LEU A 285 9.82 19.13 -3.11
N PRO A 286 9.44 19.20 -1.84
CA PRO A 286 9.96 18.29 -0.82
C PRO A 286 9.64 16.84 -1.19
N MET A 287 10.66 15.99 -1.13
CA MET A 287 10.56 14.59 -1.49
C MET A 287 10.86 13.71 -0.29
N PRO A 288 10.13 12.61 -0.09
CA PRO A 288 10.45 11.69 0.97
C PRO A 288 11.79 10.99 0.71
N LEU A 289 12.46 10.61 1.78
CA LEU A 289 13.70 9.84 1.70
C LEU A 289 13.44 8.49 1.02
N PHE A 290 14.36 8.07 0.17
CA PHE A 290 14.26 6.79 -0.54
C PHE A 290 14.39 5.60 0.41
N LEU A 291 15.36 5.67 1.33
CA LEU A 291 15.53 4.71 2.42
C LEU A 291 15.17 5.37 3.76
N ASP A 292 14.51 4.61 4.63
CA ASP A 292 14.31 5.00 6.02
C ASP A 292 15.69 5.09 6.72
N ASP A 293 15.84 5.96 7.70
CA ASP A 293 17.11 6.26 8.38
C ASP A 293 17.85 5.01 8.89
N GLN A 294 17.11 4.00 9.36
CA GLN A 294 17.69 2.73 9.77
C GLN A 294 18.34 2.00 8.59
N PHE A 295 17.66 1.94 7.45
CA PHE A 295 18.14 1.26 6.25
C PHE A 295 19.27 2.03 5.57
N GLN A 296 19.23 3.37 5.59
CA GLN A 296 20.33 4.20 5.10
C GLN A 296 21.59 3.97 5.93
N ARG A 297 21.48 3.92 7.26
CA ARG A 297 22.63 3.62 8.15
C ARG A 297 23.21 2.21 7.90
N ILE A 298 22.38 1.23 7.55
CA ILE A 298 22.86 -0.11 7.19
C ILE A 298 23.70 -0.05 5.91
N VAL A 299 23.21 0.64 4.89
CA VAL A 299 23.97 0.84 3.65
C VAL A 299 25.29 1.53 3.93
N ASP A 300 25.27 2.70 4.57
CA ASP A 300 26.46 3.50 4.87
C ASP A 300 27.50 2.71 5.70
N GLY A 301 27.02 1.93 6.68
CA GLY A 301 27.88 1.13 7.54
C GLY A 301 28.55 -0.04 6.79
N LEU A 302 27.85 -0.67 5.85
CA LEU A 302 28.39 -1.80 5.08
C LEU A 302 29.20 -1.36 3.86
N GLU A 303 28.93 -0.19 3.29
CA GLU A 303 29.74 0.38 2.20
C GLU A 303 31.11 0.87 2.68
N ASN A 304 31.16 1.54 3.83
CA ASN A 304 32.35 2.20 4.34
C ASN A 304 33.27 1.31 5.16
N ASP A 305 32.85 0.09 5.53
CA ASP A 305 33.65 -0.86 6.30
C ASP A 305 33.86 -2.18 5.53
N PRO A 306 34.92 -2.27 4.70
CA PRO A 306 35.26 -3.49 3.99
C PRO A 306 35.50 -4.70 4.90
N SER A 307 35.94 -4.47 6.16
CA SER A 307 36.19 -5.55 7.12
C SER A 307 34.92 -6.26 7.58
N LYS A 308 33.79 -5.57 7.55
CA LYS A 308 32.46 -6.16 7.79
C LYS A 308 31.93 -6.95 6.60
N ARG A 309 32.53 -6.74 5.41
CA ARG A 309 32.28 -7.58 4.24
C ARG A 309 33.13 -8.85 4.26
N GLU A 310 34.33 -8.78 4.88
CA GLU A 310 35.36 -9.85 4.88
C GLU A 310 35.47 -10.59 6.22
N ASP A 311 34.52 -10.54 7.16
CA ASP A 311 34.61 -11.38 8.38
C ASP A 311 34.49 -12.90 8.07
N GLY A 312 35.02 -13.26 6.92
CA GLY A 312 35.28 -14.61 6.44
C GLY A 312 36.50 -15.30 7.08
N SER A 313 37.26 -14.63 7.99
CA SER A 313 38.40 -15.29 8.65
C SER A 313 38.03 -16.07 9.90
N ARG A 314 36.86 -15.92 10.44
CA ARG A 314 36.21 -16.95 11.28
C ARG A 314 35.18 -17.63 10.39
N ARG A 315 35.60 -18.70 9.74
CA ARG A 315 34.76 -19.74 9.17
C ARG A 315 33.77 -20.24 10.26
N SER A 316 32.75 -19.42 10.54
CA SER A 316 31.50 -19.97 11.01
C SER A 316 30.93 -20.65 9.78
N ALA A 317 31.24 -21.92 9.68
CA ALA A 317 30.74 -22.79 8.65
C ALA A 317 29.23 -22.55 8.58
N SER A 318 28.73 -21.97 7.47
CA SER A 318 27.43 -22.32 6.98
C SER A 318 27.47 -23.84 6.90
N VAL A 319 26.92 -24.51 7.92
CA VAL A 319 26.82 -25.95 7.90
C VAL A 319 25.82 -26.23 6.78
N PRO A 320 26.26 -26.73 5.63
CA PRO A 320 25.32 -27.31 4.69
C PRO A 320 24.62 -28.40 5.53
N LEU A 321 23.31 -28.38 5.59
CA LEU A 321 22.53 -29.47 6.15
C LEU A 321 22.83 -30.71 5.30
N HIS A 322 23.90 -31.39 5.61
CA HIS A 322 24.29 -32.64 5.00
C HIS A 322 23.73 -33.77 5.85
N GLU A 323 22.48 -34.10 5.60
CA GLU A 323 22.08 -35.50 5.70
C GLU A 323 22.16 -36.08 4.29
N PRO A 324 22.70 -37.34 4.13
CA PRO A 324 22.73 -37.95 2.82
C PRO A 324 21.30 -38.15 2.33
N ALA A 325 20.92 -37.42 1.32
CA ALA A 325 19.61 -37.50 0.69
C ALA A 325 19.37 -38.90 0.15
N GLN A 326 18.38 -39.56 0.67
CA GLN A 326 17.50 -40.37 -0.17
C GLN A 326 16.87 -39.40 -1.17
N ASP A 327 16.77 -39.79 -2.44
CA ASP A 327 16.15 -38.99 -3.50
C ASP A 327 14.92 -38.24 -2.94
N PRO A 328 14.85 -36.91 -3.07
CA PRO A 328 13.73 -36.17 -2.53
C PRO A 328 12.47 -36.62 -3.26
N VAL A 329 11.73 -37.52 -2.66
CA VAL A 329 10.38 -37.83 -3.10
C VAL A 329 9.55 -36.61 -2.69
N VAL A 330 9.47 -35.61 -3.57
CA VAL A 330 8.48 -34.56 -3.45
C VAL A 330 7.13 -35.24 -3.54
N THR A 331 6.49 -35.45 -2.39
CA THR A 331 5.13 -36.00 -2.33
C THR A 331 4.22 -34.95 -2.91
N VAL A 332 3.74 -35.18 -4.14
CA VAL A 332 2.86 -34.24 -4.84
C VAL A 332 1.41 -34.40 -4.39
N ASP A 333 0.63 -33.31 -4.49
CA ASP A 333 -0.80 -33.26 -4.22
C ASP A 333 -1.16 -33.71 -2.78
N THR A 334 -0.45 -33.21 -1.76
CA THR A 334 -0.75 -33.53 -0.35
C THR A 334 -1.64 -32.46 0.29
N ILE A 335 -2.52 -32.91 1.22
CA ILE A 335 -3.40 -32.04 1.99
C ILE A 335 -3.13 -32.27 3.47
N GLU A 336 -2.70 -31.20 4.16
CA GLU A 336 -2.50 -31.23 5.62
C GLU A 336 -3.51 -30.28 6.29
N GLN A 337 -4.17 -30.75 7.35
CA GLN A 337 -5.13 -29.94 8.09
C GLN A 337 -4.53 -29.55 9.44
N GLY A 338 -4.29 -28.26 9.64
CA GLY A 338 -3.95 -27.67 10.92
C GLY A 338 -5.16 -27.06 11.64
N GLY A 339 -4.95 -26.46 12.81
CA GLY A 339 -6.01 -25.84 13.61
C GLY A 339 -6.77 -24.74 12.86
N SER A 340 -6.05 -23.70 12.43
CA SER A 340 -6.61 -22.49 11.78
C SER A 340 -6.46 -22.45 10.26
N ALA A 341 -5.69 -23.35 9.66
CA ALA A 341 -5.39 -23.35 8.24
C ALA A 341 -5.39 -24.76 7.65
N ILE A 342 -5.58 -24.82 6.36
CA ILE A 342 -5.38 -26.02 5.53
C ILE A 342 -4.21 -25.72 4.61
N LEU A 343 -3.38 -26.72 4.39
CA LEU A 343 -2.24 -26.63 3.51
C LEU A 343 -2.44 -27.60 2.35
N LEU A 344 -2.46 -27.05 1.14
CA LEU A 344 -2.40 -27.80 -0.10
C LEU A 344 -0.96 -27.69 -0.60
N THR A 345 -0.22 -28.80 -0.62
CA THR A 345 1.22 -28.77 -0.89
C THR A 345 1.59 -29.45 -2.19
N ALA A 346 2.57 -28.88 -2.87
CA ALA A 346 3.19 -29.43 -4.06
C ALA A 346 2.19 -29.84 -5.15
N MET A 347 1.12 -29.05 -5.32
CA MET A 347 0.09 -29.28 -6.31
C MET A 347 0.65 -29.16 -7.73
N THR A 348 0.48 -30.19 -8.53
CA THR A 348 0.90 -30.23 -9.94
C THR A 348 -0.32 -30.34 -10.87
N GLY A 349 -0.16 -29.83 -12.10
CA GLY A 349 -1.23 -29.77 -13.09
C GLY A 349 -0.97 -30.62 -14.33
N GLU A 350 -2.04 -30.95 -15.02
CA GLU A 350 -2.00 -31.56 -16.35
C GLU A 350 -2.09 -30.49 -17.43
N GLY A 351 -1.49 -30.76 -18.58
CA GLY A 351 -1.48 -29.84 -19.72
C GLY A 351 -0.09 -29.66 -20.30
N SER A 352 -0.03 -29.11 -21.51
CA SER A 352 1.21 -28.88 -22.27
C SER A 352 1.80 -27.47 -22.08
N THR A 353 1.01 -26.54 -21.53
CA THR A 353 1.38 -25.16 -21.29
C THR A 353 1.26 -24.81 -19.80
N ALA A 354 2.00 -23.81 -19.34
CA ALA A 354 1.93 -23.34 -17.97
C ALA A 354 0.52 -22.79 -17.61
N SER A 355 -0.18 -22.20 -18.57
CA SER A 355 -1.57 -21.78 -18.41
C SER A 355 -2.51 -22.95 -18.16
N GLU A 356 -2.42 -24.02 -18.97
CA GLU A 356 -3.23 -25.24 -18.79
C GLU A 356 -2.93 -25.92 -17.45
N GLN A 357 -1.65 -26.04 -17.07
CA GLN A 357 -1.26 -26.60 -15.78
C GLN A 357 -1.75 -25.73 -14.61
N THR A 358 -1.72 -24.40 -14.74
CA THR A 358 -2.28 -23.48 -13.74
C THR A 358 -3.78 -23.72 -13.55
N HIS A 359 -4.56 -23.80 -14.64
CA HIS A 359 -5.99 -24.10 -14.57
C HIS A 359 -6.24 -25.49 -13.95
N SER A 360 -5.46 -26.50 -14.34
CA SER A 360 -5.59 -27.86 -13.77
C SER A 360 -5.36 -27.86 -12.25
N ILE A 361 -4.29 -27.17 -11.77
CA ILE A 361 -4.02 -27.04 -10.33
C ILE A 361 -5.16 -26.32 -9.62
N MET A 362 -5.61 -25.18 -10.14
CA MET A 362 -6.65 -24.38 -9.50
C MET A 362 -8.00 -25.09 -9.46
N ILE A 363 -8.34 -25.88 -10.49
CA ILE A 363 -9.55 -26.73 -10.50
C ILE A 363 -9.45 -27.79 -9.40
N LYS A 364 -8.33 -28.49 -9.28
CA LYS A 364 -8.10 -29.47 -8.19
C LYS A 364 -8.23 -28.79 -6.82
N ALA A 365 -7.53 -27.67 -6.63
CA ALA A 365 -7.54 -26.93 -5.36
C ALA A 365 -8.97 -26.47 -5.00
N THR A 366 -9.68 -25.83 -5.92
CA THR A 366 -11.04 -25.34 -5.66
C THR A 366 -12.05 -26.47 -5.43
N ALA A 367 -11.88 -27.63 -6.04
CA ALA A 367 -12.68 -28.82 -5.74
C ALA A 367 -12.49 -29.28 -4.29
N HIS A 368 -11.23 -29.42 -3.84
CA HIS A 368 -10.94 -29.77 -2.43
C HIS A 368 -11.48 -28.73 -1.45
N LEU A 369 -11.38 -27.42 -1.77
CA LEU A 369 -11.91 -26.37 -0.93
C LEU A 369 -13.43 -26.43 -0.84
N SER A 370 -14.12 -26.70 -1.97
CA SER A 370 -15.58 -26.84 -2.01
C SER A 370 -16.08 -27.98 -1.13
N ASP A 371 -15.38 -29.14 -1.12
CA ASP A 371 -15.71 -30.27 -0.25
C ASP A 371 -15.63 -29.92 1.24
N LEU A 372 -14.85 -28.89 1.58
CA LEU A 372 -14.66 -28.38 2.94
C LEU A 372 -15.52 -27.13 3.24
N GLY A 373 -16.36 -26.71 2.29
CA GLY A 373 -17.19 -25.50 2.40
C GLY A 373 -16.40 -24.19 2.29
N LEU A 374 -15.20 -24.24 1.69
CA LEU A 374 -14.30 -23.10 1.49
C LEU A 374 -14.23 -22.70 0.00
N ARG A 375 -13.69 -21.54 -0.29
CA ARG A 375 -13.60 -20.95 -1.63
C ARG A 375 -12.16 -20.52 -1.95
N ALA A 376 -11.88 -20.19 -3.20
CA ALA A 376 -10.59 -19.61 -3.59
C ALA A 376 -10.27 -18.30 -2.84
N SER A 377 -11.31 -17.53 -2.47
CA SER A 377 -11.16 -16.32 -1.64
C SER A 377 -10.68 -16.60 -0.22
N ASP A 378 -10.70 -17.85 0.27
CA ASP A 378 -10.19 -18.23 1.58
C ASP A 378 -8.69 -18.59 1.54
N ILE A 379 -8.08 -18.67 0.35
CA ILE A 379 -6.63 -18.85 0.20
C ILE A 379 -5.92 -17.60 0.72
N ALA A 380 -5.12 -17.75 1.76
CA ALA A 380 -4.36 -16.66 2.37
C ALA A 380 -2.99 -16.47 1.72
N TYR A 381 -2.34 -17.55 1.30
CA TYR A 381 -1.02 -17.51 0.69
C TYR A 381 -0.87 -18.54 -0.42
N THR A 382 -0.14 -18.19 -1.47
CA THR A 382 0.21 -19.11 -2.56
C THR A 382 1.70 -19.02 -2.87
N THR A 383 2.40 -20.13 -2.85
CA THR A 383 3.75 -20.26 -3.41
C THR A 383 3.64 -20.86 -4.79
N ILE A 384 4.27 -20.23 -5.78
CA ILE A 384 4.37 -20.73 -7.15
C ILE A 384 5.85 -20.94 -7.47
N ILE A 385 6.21 -22.18 -7.82
CA ILE A 385 7.54 -22.50 -8.30
C ILE A 385 7.42 -22.81 -9.80
N LEU A 386 8.11 -22.05 -10.62
CA LEU A 386 8.14 -22.17 -12.06
C LEU A 386 9.37 -22.96 -12.50
N ARG A 387 9.27 -23.65 -13.63
CA ARG A 387 10.44 -24.21 -14.31
C ARG A 387 11.27 -23.12 -14.98
N ASP A 388 10.59 -22.11 -15.54
CA ASP A 388 11.19 -20.95 -16.20
C ASP A 388 10.38 -19.70 -15.90
N MET A 389 11.05 -18.60 -15.53
CA MET A 389 10.39 -17.33 -15.21
C MET A 389 9.68 -16.69 -16.42
N HIS A 390 10.01 -17.08 -17.64
CA HIS A 390 9.29 -16.63 -18.84
C HIS A 390 7.80 -16.99 -18.82
N GLU A 391 7.42 -18.05 -18.08
CA GLU A 391 6.02 -18.47 -17.91
C GLU A 391 5.21 -17.58 -16.94
N PHE A 392 5.87 -16.64 -16.24
CA PHE A 392 5.25 -15.78 -15.22
C PHE A 392 4.00 -15.05 -15.73
N GLY A 393 4.03 -14.52 -16.95
CA GLY A 393 2.90 -13.83 -17.57
C GLY A 393 1.70 -14.75 -17.80
N ALA A 394 1.94 -15.91 -18.44
CA ALA A 394 0.90 -16.89 -18.75
C ALA A 394 0.24 -17.46 -17.48
N VAL A 395 1.05 -17.72 -16.45
CA VAL A 395 0.57 -18.17 -15.14
C VAL A 395 -0.29 -17.10 -14.47
N ASN A 396 0.14 -15.83 -14.49
CA ASN A 396 -0.64 -14.72 -13.92
C ASN A 396 -2.00 -14.57 -14.61
N ASP A 397 -2.05 -14.69 -15.95
CA ASP A 397 -3.28 -14.55 -16.72
C ASP A 397 -4.29 -15.66 -16.41
N ALA A 398 -3.82 -16.88 -16.19
CA ALA A 398 -4.66 -17.99 -15.76
C ALA A 398 -5.08 -17.84 -14.28
N TYR A 399 -4.12 -17.56 -13.39
CA TYR A 399 -4.33 -17.47 -11.94
C TYR A 399 -5.35 -16.40 -11.55
N LYS A 400 -5.28 -15.18 -12.16
CA LYS A 400 -6.20 -14.07 -11.84
C LYS A 400 -7.67 -14.40 -12.04
N THR A 401 -8.00 -15.37 -12.87
CA THR A 401 -9.41 -15.74 -13.16
C THR A 401 -10.10 -16.39 -11.97
N TYR A 402 -9.34 -16.88 -10.99
CA TYR A 402 -9.85 -17.51 -9.76
C TYR A 402 -9.99 -16.55 -8.59
N PHE A 403 -9.39 -15.35 -8.67
CA PHE A 403 -9.41 -14.35 -7.60
C PHE A 403 -10.14 -13.08 -8.06
N VAL A 404 -11.47 -13.18 -8.11
CA VAL A 404 -12.35 -12.08 -8.54
C VAL A 404 -12.79 -11.19 -7.38
N GLU A 405 -12.66 -11.67 -6.13
CA GLU A 405 -12.97 -10.92 -4.92
C GLU A 405 -11.78 -10.04 -4.50
N PRO A 406 -12.01 -8.94 -3.73
CA PRO A 406 -10.94 -8.14 -3.16
C PRO A 406 -9.97 -8.96 -2.30
N ASN A 407 -8.75 -8.45 -2.16
CA ASN A 407 -7.69 -9.10 -1.38
C ASN A 407 -7.38 -10.53 -1.84
N PRO A 408 -6.91 -10.74 -3.09
CA PRO A 408 -6.39 -12.05 -3.50
C PRO A 408 -5.30 -12.52 -2.53
N ALA A 409 -5.01 -13.81 -2.53
CA ALA A 409 -3.97 -14.39 -1.68
C ALA A 409 -2.64 -13.63 -1.77
N ALA A 410 -1.91 -13.49 -0.68
CA ALA A 410 -0.50 -13.10 -0.73
C ALA A 410 0.29 -14.17 -1.48
N ARG A 411 1.39 -13.79 -2.17
CA ARG A 411 2.04 -14.71 -3.10
C ARG A 411 3.55 -14.55 -3.18
N LEU A 412 4.22 -15.68 -3.34
CA LEU A 412 5.60 -15.81 -3.78
C LEU A 412 5.63 -16.49 -5.15
N THR A 413 6.47 -16.03 -6.06
CA THR A 413 6.72 -16.71 -7.34
C THR A 413 8.21 -16.73 -7.63
N ILE A 414 8.79 -17.92 -7.72
CA ILE A 414 10.22 -18.13 -7.99
C ILE A 414 10.38 -19.12 -9.14
N ALA A 415 11.53 -19.14 -9.79
CA ALA A 415 11.87 -20.21 -10.74
C ALA A 415 13.01 -21.07 -10.19
N CYS A 416 12.80 -22.38 -10.18
CA CYS A 416 13.79 -23.38 -9.86
C CYS A 416 13.40 -24.72 -10.49
N ALA A 417 14.02 -25.05 -11.60
CA ALA A 417 13.70 -26.26 -12.38
C ALA A 417 13.96 -27.55 -11.60
N ASP A 418 15.00 -27.55 -10.75
CA ASP A 418 15.47 -28.73 -10.01
C ASP A 418 14.46 -29.25 -8.97
N VAL A 419 13.53 -28.39 -8.51
CA VAL A 419 12.48 -28.72 -7.53
C VAL A 419 11.31 -29.43 -8.18
N LEU A 420 11.13 -29.26 -9.49
CA LEU A 420 9.91 -29.68 -10.20
C LEU A 420 10.03 -31.09 -10.78
N PRO A 421 8.94 -31.90 -10.70
CA PRO A 421 8.85 -33.12 -11.50
C PRO A 421 9.10 -32.84 -12.99
N THR A 422 9.71 -33.78 -13.71
CA THR A 422 10.16 -33.58 -15.09
C THR A 422 9.04 -33.12 -16.04
N SER A 423 7.81 -33.57 -15.83
CA SER A 423 6.64 -33.19 -16.65
C SER A 423 5.97 -31.89 -16.25
N SER A 424 6.35 -31.30 -15.09
CA SER A 424 5.69 -30.12 -14.56
C SER A 424 6.39 -28.84 -14.98
N LEU A 425 5.65 -27.87 -15.52
CA LEU A 425 6.13 -26.52 -15.80
C LEU A 425 6.04 -25.62 -14.57
N LEU A 426 5.14 -25.96 -13.64
CA LEU A 426 5.00 -25.27 -12.36
C LEU A 426 4.46 -26.20 -11.29
N MET A 427 4.59 -25.77 -10.06
CA MET A 427 4.02 -26.39 -8.87
C MET A 427 3.49 -25.28 -7.93
N MET A 428 2.37 -25.53 -7.27
CA MET A 428 1.78 -24.57 -6.32
C MET A 428 1.59 -25.21 -4.94
N SER A 429 1.87 -24.41 -3.89
CA SER A 429 1.43 -24.72 -2.54
C SER A 429 0.56 -23.58 -2.03
N MET A 430 -0.52 -23.91 -1.30
CA MET A 430 -1.50 -22.92 -0.85
C MET A 430 -1.79 -23.09 0.63
N THR A 431 -1.79 -21.97 1.37
CA THR A 431 -2.30 -21.90 2.74
C THR A 431 -3.69 -21.30 2.71
N VAL A 432 -4.67 -22.02 3.24
CA VAL A 432 -6.08 -21.65 3.23
C VAL A 432 -6.53 -21.36 4.66
N ALA A 433 -7.05 -20.17 4.91
CA ALA A 433 -7.56 -19.78 6.22
C ALA A 433 -8.95 -20.43 6.47
N LYS A 434 -9.18 -20.95 7.69
CA LYS A 434 -10.48 -21.51 8.12
C LYS A 434 -11.42 -20.47 8.72
N GLY A 435 -11.06 -19.22 8.72
CA GLY A 435 -11.80 -18.13 9.33
C GLY A 435 -11.69 -16.82 8.55
N PRO A 436 -12.22 -15.73 9.09
CA PRO A 436 -12.17 -14.43 8.43
C PRO A 436 -10.72 -14.03 8.19
N ARG A 437 -10.47 -13.39 7.05
CA ARG A 437 -9.17 -12.87 6.69
C ARG A 437 -9.27 -11.42 6.26
N ASP A 438 -8.21 -10.68 6.51
CA ASP A 438 -8.04 -9.29 6.11
C ASP A 438 -6.76 -9.17 5.25
N GLY A 439 -6.68 -8.18 4.39
CA GLY A 439 -5.56 -8.05 3.47
C GLY A 439 -5.17 -6.62 3.17
N LEU A 440 -3.90 -6.44 2.91
CA LEU A 440 -3.34 -5.21 2.37
C LEU A 440 -3.10 -5.41 0.87
N HIS A 441 -3.95 -4.80 0.05
CA HIS A 441 -3.88 -4.88 -1.40
C HIS A 441 -3.66 -3.48 -1.98
N VAL A 442 -2.40 -3.13 -2.26
CA VAL A 442 -1.99 -1.83 -2.81
C VAL A 442 -1.67 -1.99 -4.29
N GLN A 443 -2.41 -1.28 -5.13
CA GLN A 443 -2.31 -1.35 -6.58
C GLN A 443 -1.87 0.00 -7.20
N SER A 444 -1.84 1.06 -6.40
CA SER A 444 -1.35 2.39 -6.78
C SER A 444 0.16 2.51 -6.63
N ARG A 445 0.79 3.30 -7.50
CA ARG A 445 2.15 3.79 -7.29
C ARG A 445 2.17 4.84 -6.20
N SER A 446 3.15 4.77 -5.31
CA SER A 446 3.37 5.70 -4.20
C SER A 446 4.86 5.79 -3.88
N TYR A 447 5.24 6.48 -2.79
CA TYR A 447 6.62 6.44 -2.27
C TYR A 447 6.79 5.41 -1.15
N TRP A 448 5.70 4.80 -0.69
CA TRP A 448 5.71 3.98 0.52
C TRP A 448 6.24 2.56 0.28
N ALA A 449 5.57 1.76 -0.53
CA ALA A 449 5.95 0.40 -0.90
C ALA A 449 5.45 0.09 -2.32
N PRO A 450 6.05 -0.88 -3.02
CA PRO A 450 5.64 -1.22 -4.38
C PRO A 450 4.19 -1.69 -4.45
N ALA A 451 3.49 -1.26 -5.50
CA ALA A 451 2.26 -1.89 -5.93
C ALA A 451 2.51 -3.35 -6.33
N ASN A 452 1.46 -4.16 -6.33
CA ASN A 452 1.56 -5.54 -6.82
C ASN A 452 1.94 -5.60 -8.31
N ILE A 453 2.76 -6.56 -8.68
CA ILE A 453 3.15 -6.84 -10.07
C ILE A 453 2.41 -8.04 -10.67
N GLY A 454 1.40 -8.52 -9.98
CA GLY A 454 0.57 -9.66 -10.37
C GLY A 454 -0.70 -9.71 -9.52
N PRO A 455 -1.59 -10.69 -9.70
CA PRO A 455 -2.85 -10.79 -8.98
C PRO A 455 -2.66 -11.34 -7.55
N TYR A 456 -2.10 -10.53 -6.66
CA TYR A 456 -1.84 -10.88 -5.25
C TYR A 456 -1.92 -9.64 -4.36
N SER A 457 -2.22 -9.84 -3.07
CA SER A 457 -2.11 -8.81 -2.04
C SER A 457 -0.70 -8.76 -1.46
N GLN A 458 -0.22 -7.60 -1.01
CA GLN A 458 1.06 -7.47 -0.34
C GLN A 458 1.12 -8.31 0.94
N ALA A 459 0.01 -8.40 1.67
CA ALA A 459 -0.08 -9.23 2.86
C ALA A 459 -1.52 -9.68 3.12
N ILE A 460 -1.65 -10.83 3.80
CA ILE A 460 -2.92 -11.34 4.34
C ILE A 460 -2.74 -11.64 5.82
N ARG A 461 -3.72 -11.24 6.62
CA ARG A 461 -3.86 -11.54 8.05
C ARG A 461 -5.04 -12.49 8.25
N PHE A 462 -4.86 -13.51 9.08
CA PHE A 462 -5.92 -14.47 9.45
C PHE A 462 -5.71 -15.00 10.88
N PRO A 463 -6.79 -15.38 11.61
CA PRO A 463 -6.70 -15.88 12.98
C PRO A 463 -5.84 -17.14 13.09
N ARG A 464 -5.10 -17.29 14.20
CA ARG A 464 -4.30 -18.50 14.49
C ARG A 464 -5.16 -19.67 14.95
N ASN A 465 -6.27 -19.42 15.60
CA ASN A 465 -7.22 -20.43 16.06
C ASN A 465 -8.65 -19.95 15.77
N SER A 466 -9.58 -20.89 15.58
CA SER A 466 -11.00 -20.59 15.37
C SER A 466 -11.68 -19.91 16.57
N GLN A 467 -11.02 -19.84 17.73
CA GLN A 467 -11.47 -19.21 18.97
C GLN A 467 -10.62 -17.99 19.36
N SER A 468 -9.60 -17.63 18.56
CA SER A 468 -8.71 -16.51 18.87
C SER A 468 -9.41 -15.19 18.63
N ASP A 469 -9.17 -14.22 19.51
CA ASP A 469 -9.47 -12.81 19.27
C ASP A 469 -8.73 -12.31 18.04
N ALA A 470 -9.22 -11.25 17.42
CA ALA A 470 -8.59 -10.61 16.25
C ALA A 470 -7.12 -10.20 16.50
N LEU A 471 -6.71 -10.14 17.75
CA LEU A 471 -5.34 -9.82 18.20
C LEU A 471 -4.34 -10.99 18.05
N ASP A 472 -4.78 -12.27 18.05
CA ASP A 472 -3.88 -13.42 17.83
C ASP A 472 -4.00 -13.90 16.37
N ALA A 473 -3.32 -13.20 15.48
CA ALA A 473 -3.38 -13.46 14.07
C ALA A 473 -1.99 -13.69 13.45
N THR A 474 -1.97 -14.51 12.41
CA THR A 474 -0.82 -14.69 11.53
C THR A 474 -0.90 -13.70 10.38
N VAL A 475 0.20 -13.03 10.09
CA VAL A 475 0.38 -12.16 8.94
C VAL A 475 1.37 -12.81 7.98
N VAL A 476 0.96 -13.07 6.76
CA VAL A 476 1.80 -13.60 5.68
C VAL A 476 2.03 -12.50 4.64
N ILE A 477 3.29 -12.25 4.28
CA ILE A 477 3.67 -11.16 3.37
C ILE A 477 4.22 -11.77 2.08
N SER A 478 3.77 -11.24 0.96
CA SER A 478 4.21 -11.62 -0.39
C SER A 478 5.70 -11.33 -0.62
N GLY A 479 6.28 -11.99 -1.60
CA GLY A 479 7.63 -11.72 -2.06
C GLY A 479 7.86 -10.24 -2.39
N GLN A 480 8.92 -9.68 -1.83
CA GLN A 480 9.35 -8.29 -2.01
C GLN A 480 10.67 -8.25 -2.74
N ILE A 481 10.67 -7.69 -3.94
CA ILE A 481 11.86 -7.38 -4.74
C ILE A 481 12.17 -5.88 -4.68
N ALA A 482 13.37 -5.48 -5.08
CA ALA A 482 13.85 -4.10 -4.96
C ALA A 482 13.23 -3.17 -6.03
N LEU A 483 11.92 -3.00 -6.06
CA LEU A 483 11.26 -2.04 -6.94
C LEU A 483 11.30 -0.63 -6.33
N VAL A 484 11.49 0.38 -7.17
CA VAL A 484 11.25 1.78 -6.81
C VAL A 484 9.74 2.01 -6.77
N PRO A 485 9.12 2.27 -5.60
CA PRO A 485 7.65 2.28 -5.51
C PRO A 485 6.98 3.32 -6.40
N ALA A 486 7.63 4.47 -6.61
CA ALA A 486 7.09 5.56 -7.42
C ALA A 486 7.03 5.24 -8.92
N SER A 487 7.99 4.49 -9.46
CA SER A 487 8.07 4.15 -10.89
C SER A 487 7.70 2.71 -11.19
N MET A 488 7.82 1.82 -10.21
CA MET A 488 7.71 0.36 -10.35
C MET A 488 8.82 -0.26 -11.23
N ASP A 489 9.90 0.46 -11.45
CA ASP A 489 11.10 -0.08 -12.08
C ASP A 489 11.97 -0.78 -11.02
N LEU A 490 12.68 -1.83 -11.43
CA LEU A 490 13.66 -2.46 -10.56
C LEU A 490 14.81 -1.46 -10.29
N TYR A 491 15.16 -1.32 -9.01
CA TYR A 491 16.24 -0.41 -8.62
C TYR A 491 17.57 -0.89 -9.17
N ARG A 492 18.20 -0.05 -9.97
CA ARG A 492 19.51 -0.30 -10.58
C ARG A 492 20.39 0.91 -10.31
N PRO A 493 21.17 0.92 -9.22
CA PRO A 493 22.01 2.07 -8.90
C PRO A 493 23.08 2.26 -10.00
N PRO A 494 23.26 3.51 -10.50
CA PRO A 494 24.21 3.77 -11.56
C PRO A 494 25.66 3.67 -11.05
N ALA A 495 26.56 3.11 -11.89
CA ALA A 495 28.02 3.13 -11.69
C ALA A 495 28.57 2.48 -10.41
N MET A 496 27.86 1.55 -9.79
CA MET A 496 28.29 0.80 -8.61
C MET A 496 28.89 -0.56 -9.01
N SER A 497 29.74 -1.12 -8.13
CA SER A 497 30.18 -2.51 -8.29
C SER A 497 28.98 -3.46 -8.16
N PRO A 498 28.99 -4.66 -8.77
CA PRO A 498 27.87 -5.61 -8.68
C PRO A 498 27.46 -5.96 -7.25
N MET A 499 28.43 -6.08 -6.33
CA MET A 499 28.15 -6.40 -4.93
C MET A 499 27.55 -5.22 -4.15
N ILE A 500 27.94 -3.99 -4.44
CA ILE A 500 27.30 -2.80 -3.86
C ILE A 500 25.88 -2.66 -4.41
N ALA A 501 25.67 -2.85 -5.70
CA ALA A 501 24.32 -2.85 -6.27
C ALA A 501 23.44 -3.93 -5.62
N PHE A 502 23.98 -5.12 -5.39
CA PHE A 502 23.27 -6.19 -4.69
C PHE A 502 22.94 -5.81 -3.23
N LEU A 503 23.88 -5.19 -2.49
CA LEU A 503 23.64 -4.68 -1.15
C LEU A 503 22.41 -3.73 -1.12
N HIS A 504 22.35 -2.78 -2.04
CA HIS A 504 21.22 -1.86 -2.15
C HIS A 504 19.89 -2.57 -2.46
N GLU A 505 19.92 -3.57 -3.36
CA GLU A 505 18.72 -4.36 -3.67
C GLU A 505 18.26 -5.17 -2.44
N VAL A 506 19.17 -5.75 -1.66
CA VAL A 506 18.88 -6.47 -0.41
C VAL A 506 18.22 -5.53 0.60
N VAL A 507 18.79 -4.35 0.81
CA VAL A 507 18.31 -3.38 1.80
C VAL A 507 16.94 -2.81 1.37
N LEU A 508 16.77 -2.41 0.12
CA LEU A 508 15.52 -1.84 -0.36
C LEU A 508 14.36 -2.85 -0.30
N SER A 509 14.59 -4.08 -0.72
CA SER A 509 13.56 -5.13 -0.67
C SER A 509 13.22 -5.53 0.78
N LEU A 510 14.19 -5.54 1.69
CA LEU A 510 13.93 -5.71 3.12
C LEU A 510 13.11 -4.56 3.71
N GLN A 511 13.41 -3.30 3.34
CA GLN A 511 12.61 -2.15 3.75
C GLN A 511 11.14 -2.30 3.34
N HIS A 512 10.86 -2.79 2.13
CA HIS A 512 9.49 -3.02 1.69
C HIS A 512 8.79 -4.07 2.56
N LEU A 513 9.45 -5.19 2.85
CA LEU A 513 8.92 -6.21 3.76
C LEU A 513 8.57 -5.62 5.13
N ILE A 514 9.46 -4.80 5.69
CA ILE A 514 9.29 -4.21 7.02
C ILE A 514 8.18 -3.14 7.03
N ARG A 515 8.11 -2.28 6.01
CA ARG A 515 7.04 -1.27 5.90
C ARG A 515 5.66 -1.92 5.80
N ILE A 516 5.53 -2.99 5.00
CA ILE A 516 4.29 -3.77 4.89
C ILE A 516 3.96 -4.43 6.24
N GLY A 517 4.96 -5.03 6.90
CA GLY A 517 4.79 -5.64 8.21
C GLY A 517 4.31 -4.65 9.26
N LYS A 518 4.87 -3.44 9.32
CA LYS A 518 4.43 -2.36 10.22
C LYS A 518 2.98 -1.99 9.99
N THR A 519 2.57 -1.79 8.74
CA THR A 519 1.16 -1.46 8.40
C THR A 519 0.21 -2.61 8.76
N MET A 520 0.65 -3.86 8.65
CA MET A 520 -0.12 -5.03 9.07
C MET A 520 0.01 -5.33 10.57
N LYS A 521 0.67 -4.44 11.35
CA LYS A 521 0.89 -4.56 12.79
C LYS A 521 1.59 -5.86 13.19
N VAL A 522 2.62 -6.22 12.45
CA VAL A 522 3.53 -7.32 12.82
C VAL A 522 4.37 -6.86 14.00
N LEU A 523 4.15 -7.46 15.16
CA LEU A 523 4.90 -7.19 16.39
C LEU A 523 6.12 -8.09 16.56
N SER A 524 6.11 -9.28 15.95
CA SER A 524 7.26 -10.19 15.95
C SER A 524 7.32 -10.97 14.64
N TRP A 525 8.53 -11.09 14.10
CA TRP A 525 8.79 -11.94 12.94
C TRP A 525 9.01 -13.37 13.41
N HIS A 526 8.29 -14.30 12.80
CA HIS A 526 8.34 -15.70 13.15
C HIS A 526 9.28 -16.49 12.23
N SER A 527 9.25 -16.15 10.93
CA SER A 527 10.14 -16.71 9.92
C SER A 527 10.36 -15.70 8.83
N THR A 528 11.60 -15.58 8.39
CA THR A 528 11.98 -14.77 7.25
C THR A 528 12.81 -15.63 6.31
N VAL A 529 12.44 -15.59 5.02
CA VAL A 529 13.15 -16.28 3.95
C VAL A 529 13.59 -15.27 2.92
N VAL A 530 14.82 -15.40 2.48
CA VAL A 530 15.36 -14.62 1.38
C VAL A 530 15.73 -15.53 0.22
N PHE A 531 15.21 -15.21 -0.96
CA PHE A 531 15.56 -15.91 -2.19
C PHE A 531 16.62 -15.09 -2.93
N ILE A 532 17.69 -15.76 -3.36
CA ILE A 532 18.81 -15.15 -4.07
C ILE A 532 18.90 -15.81 -5.46
N ALA A 533 18.79 -15.00 -6.51
CA ALA A 533 18.94 -15.50 -7.87
C ALA A 533 20.41 -15.88 -8.12
N ALA A 534 20.64 -17.10 -8.65
CA ALA A 534 21.97 -17.59 -9.00
C ALA A 534 22.49 -16.81 -10.21
N SER A 535 23.57 -16.04 -10.05
CA SER A 535 24.23 -15.29 -11.15
C SER A 535 25.61 -15.85 -11.51
N GLY A 536 25.97 -17.02 -10.99
CA GLY A 536 27.24 -17.71 -11.15
C GLY A 536 27.73 -18.25 -9.81
N ASP A 537 28.41 -19.38 -9.82
CA ASP A 537 28.81 -20.10 -8.58
C ASP A 537 29.80 -19.32 -7.71
N ASN A 538 30.58 -18.39 -8.29
CA ASN A 538 31.65 -17.70 -7.58
C ASN A 538 31.16 -16.59 -6.62
N ASP A 539 30.00 -16.00 -6.86
CA ASP A 539 29.49 -14.83 -6.11
C ASP A 539 28.54 -15.21 -4.97
N VAL A 540 28.12 -16.45 -4.91
CA VAL A 540 27.12 -16.93 -3.96
C VAL A 540 27.53 -16.74 -2.51
N PRO A 541 28.77 -17.09 -2.07
CA PRO A 541 29.18 -16.89 -0.68
C PRO A 541 29.13 -15.42 -0.25
N GLU A 542 29.60 -14.51 -1.10
CA GLU A 542 29.61 -13.07 -0.84
C GLU A 542 28.18 -12.51 -0.73
N ARG A 543 27.28 -12.94 -1.61
CA ARG A 543 25.87 -12.56 -1.55
C ARG A 543 25.19 -13.02 -0.27
N ILE A 544 25.46 -14.25 0.19
CA ILE A 544 24.94 -14.77 1.45
C ILE A 544 25.48 -13.96 2.63
N ASP A 545 26.76 -13.59 2.61
CA ASP A 545 27.37 -12.76 3.65
C ASP A 545 26.79 -11.34 3.69
N ILE A 546 26.51 -10.72 2.53
CA ILE A 546 25.81 -9.44 2.47
C ILE A 546 24.42 -9.56 3.11
N VAL A 547 23.63 -10.55 2.74
CA VAL A 547 22.30 -10.77 3.32
C VAL A 547 22.38 -10.97 4.84
N ARG A 548 23.34 -11.79 5.32
CA ARG A 548 23.57 -12.02 6.75
C ARG A 548 23.90 -10.73 7.49
N ASN A 549 24.79 -9.92 6.94
CA ASN A 549 25.23 -8.68 7.57
C ASN A 549 24.11 -7.62 7.59
N VAL A 550 23.33 -7.51 6.52
CA VAL A 550 22.15 -6.63 6.47
C VAL A 550 21.12 -7.05 7.52
N TRP A 551 20.80 -8.35 7.60
CA TRP A 551 19.84 -8.84 8.59
C TRP A 551 20.34 -8.64 10.03
N ARG A 552 21.61 -8.93 10.31
CA ARG A 552 22.22 -8.68 11.62
C ARG A 552 22.15 -7.20 12.00
N ALA A 553 22.56 -6.31 11.10
CA ALA A 553 22.51 -4.87 11.33
C ALA A 553 21.08 -4.35 11.53
N TYR A 554 20.10 -4.96 10.87
CA TYR A 554 18.69 -4.64 11.09
C TYR A 554 18.20 -5.11 12.48
N CYS A 555 18.67 -6.27 12.95
CA CYS A 555 18.29 -6.84 14.24
C CYS A 555 19.03 -6.23 15.45
N GLU A 556 20.15 -5.54 15.22
CA GLU A 556 20.90 -4.89 16.31
C GLU A 556 20.08 -3.71 16.87
N PRO A 557 19.92 -3.64 18.21
CA PRO A 557 19.26 -2.48 18.83
C PRO A 557 20.01 -1.20 18.46
N THR A 558 19.34 -0.23 17.89
CA THR A 558 19.94 1.09 17.66
C THR A 558 20.30 1.71 19.01
N ALA A 559 21.60 1.78 19.33
CA ALA A 559 22.09 2.54 20.47
C ALA A 559 21.86 4.03 20.22
N GLY A 560 20.76 4.57 20.71
CA GLY A 560 20.31 5.95 20.50
C GLY A 560 18.86 5.95 20.04
N GLY A 561 17.98 5.44 20.87
CA GLY A 561 16.54 5.63 20.66
C GLY A 561 16.24 7.12 20.81
N ASP A 562 15.80 7.75 19.74
CA ASP A 562 15.08 9.00 19.83
C ASP A 562 13.89 8.80 20.76
N GLU A 563 13.95 9.42 21.94
CA GLU A 563 12.82 9.53 22.88
C GLU A 563 11.69 10.40 22.30
N SER A 564 11.66 10.65 20.98
CA SER A 564 10.70 11.54 20.30
C SER A 564 9.62 10.83 19.48
N SER A 565 9.55 9.49 19.51
CA SER A 565 8.32 8.80 19.07
C SER A 565 7.54 8.34 20.31
N GLU A 566 6.90 9.29 20.99
CA GLU A 566 5.80 8.96 21.90
C GLU A 566 4.76 8.15 21.13
N GLY A 567 4.60 6.95 21.61
CA GLY A 567 3.76 5.85 21.26
C GLY A 567 2.59 6.11 20.33
N ASP A 568 2.68 5.52 19.16
CA ASP A 568 1.55 5.22 18.31
C ASP A 568 1.09 3.77 18.65
N ASP A 569 0.20 3.64 19.63
CA ASP A 569 -0.60 2.45 19.84
C ASP A 569 -1.91 2.57 19.02
N GLY A 570 -1.78 2.87 17.72
CA GLY A 570 -2.92 2.95 16.82
C GLY A 570 -3.64 1.60 16.72
N GLU A 571 -4.83 1.48 17.29
CA GLU A 571 -5.86 0.55 16.82
C GLU A 571 -6.03 0.75 15.31
N ASP A 572 -6.46 -0.28 14.59
CA ASP A 572 -6.72 -0.31 13.16
C ASP A 572 -7.55 0.91 12.73
N PHE A 573 -6.88 2.06 12.59
CA PHE A 573 -7.52 3.33 12.34
C PHE A 573 -7.75 3.49 10.84
N ASP A 574 -8.90 3.00 10.40
CA ASP A 574 -9.51 3.49 9.20
C ASP A 574 -10.38 4.70 9.59
N VAL A 575 -10.04 5.84 9.05
CA VAL A 575 -10.77 7.11 9.21
C VAL A 575 -12.27 6.91 9.06
N TRP A 576 -12.70 6.04 8.14
CA TRP A 576 -14.08 5.74 7.90
C TRP A 576 -14.75 5.00 9.06
N HIS A 577 -14.09 4.00 9.66
CA HIS A 577 -14.60 3.30 10.85
C HIS A 577 -14.71 4.21 12.07
N ALA A 578 -13.84 5.20 12.23
CA ALA A 578 -13.92 6.15 13.31
C ALA A 578 -15.14 7.07 13.19
N GLN A 579 -15.46 7.57 12.01
CA GLN A 579 -16.63 8.41 11.76
C GLN A 579 -17.95 7.68 11.99
N ASN A 580 -17.98 6.35 11.86
CA ASN A 580 -19.22 5.55 11.94
C ASN A 580 -19.36 4.72 13.22
N ARG A 581 -18.47 4.82 14.21
CA ARG A 581 -18.57 4.11 15.51
C ARG A 581 -19.91 4.32 16.23
N HIS A 582 -20.59 5.43 15.99
CA HIS A 582 -21.89 5.74 16.59
C HIS A 582 -23.06 4.91 16.02
N PHE A 583 -22.87 4.27 14.87
CA PHE A 583 -23.93 3.50 14.21
C PHE A 583 -23.93 2.00 14.54
N THR A 584 -22.83 1.44 15.04
CA THR A 584 -22.71 -0.03 15.23
C THR A 584 -22.95 -0.50 16.67
N GLY A 585 -23.16 0.37 17.64
CA GLY A 585 -23.63 0.00 18.99
C GLY A 585 -22.69 -0.85 19.84
N GLU A 586 -21.44 -1.01 19.49
CA GLU A 586 -20.48 -1.77 20.29
C GLU A 586 -19.89 -0.94 21.43
N GLN A 587 -20.30 -1.28 22.64
CA GLN A 587 -19.69 -0.79 23.87
C GLN A 587 -18.36 -1.51 24.10
N THR A 588 -17.25 -0.81 23.89
CA THR A 588 -15.93 -1.34 24.25
C THR A 588 -15.67 -1.17 25.75
N ALA A 589 -15.38 -2.30 26.40
CA ALA A 589 -14.87 -2.32 27.76
C ALA A 589 -13.46 -1.72 27.80
N THR A 590 -13.29 -0.64 28.56
CA THR A 590 -12.00 -0.05 28.90
C THR A 590 -11.28 -0.94 29.90
N THR A 591 -10.07 -1.37 29.59
CA THR A 591 -8.85 -1.39 30.42
C THR A 591 -7.85 -2.40 29.87
N SER A 592 -6.75 -1.96 29.33
CA SER A 592 -5.48 -2.67 29.43
C SER A 592 -4.30 -1.73 29.24
N ALA A 593 -3.25 -1.96 30.04
CA ALA A 593 -2.06 -1.18 30.12
C ALA A 593 -1.33 -1.07 28.77
N LYS A 594 -0.86 0.14 28.43
CA LYS A 594 -0.04 0.44 27.25
C LYS A 594 1.23 -0.44 27.28
N PRO A 595 1.51 -1.26 26.24
CA PRO A 595 2.84 -1.79 26.08
C PRO A 595 3.76 -0.67 25.59
N SER A 596 4.91 -0.51 26.24
CA SER A 596 5.96 0.42 25.79
C SER A 596 6.39 0.05 24.37
N ALA A 597 6.74 1.04 23.54
CA ALA A 597 7.31 0.86 22.22
C ALA A 597 8.65 0.11 22.30
N ALA A 598 8.58 -1.20 22.51
CA ALA A 598 9.73 -2.08 22.35
C ALA A 598 9.98 -2.20 20.85
N SER A 599 11.17 -1.80 20.40
CA SER A 599 11.65 -2.04 19.04
C SER A 599 11.26 -3.46 18.61
N ILE A 600 10.60 -3.57 17.44
CA ILE A 600 10.27 -4.87 16.84
C ILE A 600 11.57 -5.59 16.53
N ILE A 601 12.07 -6.40 17.47
CA ILE A 601 13.29 -7.19 17.28
C ILE A 601 12.86 -8.49 16.60
N PRO A 602 13.37 -8.79 15.40
CA PRO A 602 13.12 -10.07 14.76
C PRO A 602 13.71 -11.19 15.63
N GLN A 603 12.87 -12.07 16.13
CA GLN A 603 13.30 -13.26 16.88
C GLN A 603 13.32 -14.51 16.00
N GLY A 604 13.02 -14.38 14.70
CA GLY A 604 12.89 -15.50 13.78
C GLY A 604 14.18 -15.90 13.09
N GLU A 605 14.29 -17.20 12.78
CA GLU A 605 15.37 -17.74 11.94
C GLU A 605 15.31 -17.12 10.54
N LEU A 606 16.44 -16.65 10.02
CA LEU A 606 16.61 -16.29 8.62
C LEU A 606 17.13 -17.49 7.83
N THR A 607 16.45 -17.81 6.74
CA THR A 607 16.86 -18.83 5.78
C THR A 607 17.10 -18.20 4.42
N ALA A 608 18.27 -18.43 3.82
CA ALA A 608 18.52 -18.07 2.43
C ALA A 608 18.36 -19.28 1.51
N ILE A 609 17.70 -19.08 0.38
CA ILE A 609 17.46 -20.11 -0.64
C ILE A 609 17.96 -19.59 -2.00
N LEU A 610 18.80 -20.39 -2.65
CA LEU A 610 19.28 -20.11 -4.01
C LEU A 610 18.27 -20.63 -5.04
N VAL A 611 17.88 -19.76 -5.97
CA VAL A 611 16.95 -20.05 -7.04
C VAL A 611 17.54 -19.70 -8.41
N ASP A 612 16.96 -20.22 -9.47
CA ASP A 612 17.46 -19.97 -10.82
C ASP A 612 17.17 -18.53 -11.27
N SER A 613 15.96 -18.05 -11.00
CA SER A 613 15.58 -16.65 -11.28
C SER A 613 14.36 -16.18 -10.46
N LEU A 614 14.22 -14.86 -10.39
CA LEU A 614 13.18 -14.13 -9.68
C LEU A 614 12.41 -13.21 -10.65
N PRO A 615 11.19 -12.76 -10.29
CA PRO A 615 10.41 -11.86 -11.13
C PRO A 615 11.21 -10.61 -11.54
N ARG A 616 11.06 -10.18 -12.80
CA ARG A 616 11.72 -9.00 -13.37
C ARG A 616 13.25 -9.03 -13.31
N ASP A 617 13.86 -10.20 -13.26
CA ASP A 617 15.31 -10.39 -13.13
C ASP A 617 15.87 -9.72 -11.86
N ALA A 618 15.11 -9.74 -10.78
CA ALA A 618 15.57 -9.30 -9.46
C ALA A 618 16.68 -10.23 -8.95
N ALA A 619 17.65 -9.66 -8.24
CA ALA A 619 18.73 -10.46 -7.65
C ALA A 619 18.34 -11.06 -6.30
N VAL A 620 17.33 -10.49 -5.64
CA VAL A 620 16.89 -10.87 -4.29
C VAL A 620 15.38 -10.65 -4.12
N GLU A 621 14.74 -11.53 -3.33
CA GLU A 621 13.33 -11.43 -2.94
C GLU A 621 13.17 -11.85 -1.47
N TRP A 622 12.55 -11.00 -0.66
CA TRP A 622 12.27 -11.28 0.76
C TRP A 622 10.82 -11.67 0.98
N VAL A 623 10.60 -12.66 1.85
CA VAL A 623 9.29 -13.13 2.30
C VAL A 623 9.30 -13.23 3.83
N GLY A 624 8.18 -12.93 4.47
CA GLY A 624 8.08 -13.01 5.92
C GLY A 624 6.73 -13.47 6.43
N THR A 625 6.78 -14.09 7.60
CA THR A 625 5.61 -14.40 8.43
C THR A 625 5.77 -13.72 9.76
N GLY A 626 4.76 -12.96 10.14
CA GLY A 626 4.72 -12.25 11.39
C GLY A 626 3.52 -12.63 12.25
N LYS A 627 3.56 -12.22 13.52
CA LYS A 627 2.46 -12.29 14.48
C LYS A 627 1.97 -10.89 14.81
N HIS A 628 0.66 -10.75 14.93
CA HIS A 628 0.02 -9.49 15.34
C HIS A 628 0.05 -9.27 16.86
N ALA A 629 0.19 -10.29 17.70
CA ALA A 629 0.28 -10.19 19.16
C ALA A 629 1.58 -10.75 19.73
N GLN A 630 2.01 -10.23 20.89
CA GLN A 630 3.06 -10.84 21.70
C GLN A 630 2.47 -12.04 22.44
N VAL A 631 2.61 -13.23 21.91
CA VAL A 631 2.25 -14.48 22.57
C VAL A 631 3.45 -15.42 22.56
N ASP A 632 3.67 -16.11 23.69
CA ASP A 632 4.80 -17.01 23.94
C ASP A 632 5.08 -18.01 22.82
N ALA A 633 6.36 -18.29 22.63
CA ALA A 633 7.00 -18.99 21.52
C ALA A 633 6.63 -20.48 21.30
N ALA A 634 5.57 -21.01 21.89
CA ALA A 634 5.36 -22.46 22.01
C ALA A 634 4.50 -23.13 20.92
N SER A 635 4.04 -22.47 19.86
CA SER A 635 3.30 -23.16 18.81
C SER A 635 3.92 -22.99 17.42
N SER A 636 4.30 -24.12 16.86
CA SER A 636 5.09 -24.31 15.63
C SER A 636 4.29 -24.20 14.32
N ASP A 637 3.29 -23.36 14.21
CA ASP A 637 2.38 -23.32 13.05
C ASP A 637 2.88 -22.42 11.90
N LEU A 638 4.06 -22.77 11.38
CA LEU A 638 4.73 -22.12 10.24
C LEU A 638 4.40 -22.85 8.92
N PHE A 639 3.13 -22.96 8.56
CA PHE A 639 2.77 -23.86 7.48
C PHE A 639 3.37 -23.47 6.12
N HIS A 640 3.23 -22.23 5.65
CA HIS A 640 3.52 -21.89 4.24
C HIS A 640 5.00 -21.83 3.84
N LEU A 641 5.91 -21.39 4.74
CA LEU A 641 7.36 -21.35 4.44
C LEU A 641 8.05 -22.69 4.70
N LYS A 642 7.51 -23.53 5.58
CA LYS A 642 8.04 -24.90 5.81
C LYS A 642 8.04 -25.74 4.56
N ASP A 643 7.02 -25.64 3.73
CA ASP A 643 6.94 -26.42 2.51
C ASP A 643 7.94 -25.97 1.46
N VAL A 644 8.14 -24.66 1.34
CA VAL A 644 9.20 -24.13 0.48
C VAL A 644 10.55 -24.62 0.97
N ILE A 645 10.85 -24.47 2.26
CA ILE A 645 12.11 -24.93 2.85
C ILE A 645 12.28 -26.45 2.65
N ARG A 646 11.21 -27.25 2.86
CA ARG A 646 11.23 -28.70 2.64
C ARG A 646 11.50 -29.04 1.17
N ALA A 647 10.91 -28.35 0.22
CA ALA A 647 11.14 -28.58 -1.20
C ALA A 647 12.62 -28.37 -1.62
N PHE A 648 13.33 -27.47 -0.94
CA PHE A 648 14.73 -27.18 -1.22
C PHE A 648 15.71 -27.96 -0.30
N SER A 649 15.25 -28.56 0.79
CA SER A 649 16.13 -29.26 1.75
C SER A 649 16.86 -30.47 1.17
N GLY A 650 16.31 -31.08 0.08
CA GLY A 650 16.94 -32.18 -0.63
C GLY A 650 17.95 -31.76 -1.69
N LEU A 651 18.09 -30.47 -2.01
CA LEU A 651 18.97 -29.97 -3.07
C LEU A 651 20.30 -29.48 -2.49
N PRO A 652 21.45 -30.13 -2.84
CA PRO A 652 22.75 -29.75 -2.32
C PRO A 652 23.09 -28.28 -2.65
N GLY A 653 23.52 -27.52 -1.63
CA GLY A 653 23.98 -26.15 -1.80
C GLY A 653 22.92 -25.09 -2.09
N LYS A 654 21.62 -25.46 -2.17
CA LYS A 654 20.54 -24.49 -2.45
C LYS A 654 19.97 -23.83 -1.18
N LEU A 655 20.13 -24.43 0.00
CA LEU A 655 19.54 -23.94 1.24
C LEU A 655 20.61 -23.61 2.27
N HIS A 656 20.57 -22.39 2.82
CA HIS A 656 21.52 -21.89 3.81
C HIS A 656 20.76 -21.30 5.02
N LYS A 657 20.99 -21.84 6.21
CA LYS A 657 20.53 -21.22 7.46
C LYS A 657 21.48 -20.10 7.85
N ILE A 658 20.93 -18.90 8.12
CA ILE A 658 21.71 -17.70 8.48
C ILE A 658 21.43 -17.33 9.94
N VAL A 659 20.92 -18.13 10.79
CA VAL A 659 20.64 -17.90 12.24
C VAL A 659 19.74 -16.71 12.52
#